data_5df6ae18d1c87d492017c21cf2d3a5a8
#
_entry.id   5df6ae18d1c87d492017c21cf2d3a5a8
#
_cell.length_a   1.000
_cell.length_b   1.000
_cell.length_c   1.000
_cell.angle_alpha   90.00
_cell.angle_beta   90.00
_cell.angle_gamma   90.00
#
_symmetry.space_group_name_H-M   'P 1'
#
loop_
_entity.id
_entity.type
_entity.pdbx_description
1 polymer ?
#
loop_
_entity_poly.entity_id
_entity_poly.type
_entity_poly.pdbx_seq_one_letter_code
_entity_poly.pdbx_strand_id
1 'polypeptide(L)'
;MRASSYLLIGTALAALAAPAFAQTPPAETGNTQAEEVAQNANQPPATEANTDIIVTATKRASTIQDVPFSVNAQTEEDIQRANANSLEAIARNVAGLTVQNLGPGQSQVSVRGVSAGQIVRDQPGVKEQVGVYLDESVISLSLFTPDLDLFDLNRVETLRGPQGTLFGSGSVGGTIRYITNQPKLGRTEGMVEANVNTVDEGDIGYGLKGVINAPLGDTAAVRAVAYGTHFGGFIDALGPAGGKNVNDGSRVGGRVSVLWEPTPELKITPRVVYQEAEADGFNRQEVYNLYANPFTVPPLNFKQRQQYLLLREKFRDKTAIADLTASYDFGPVELTSITSYIHRDILVSRDASALTGSVSVDLGFPDAGVNLPSNLRDTTKLKQWTQEARLASTGTGPFQWVFGGFYSHVDRIYHQRLPTPGYDAFVDATLGAGTSAAVANGFGPDSPYNADLPYVIKQTALFGEGSYRFNQFKLTAGGRWYDFKETRDFINGGLFAPGLTFIGDTTKSNGFSPRVIATWEPNRNLSVNIQAAKGFRLGGINDPLNETLCSPEDFALYSPFAAESYDDETLWNYEAGVKYSKGPITFNAAVFHTQIKDLQVTVDAGECSSRLVFNVPKAHTTGVEAEFSAHPLPGLDLSLAGSYVDSQFDSTIANPILATRTGIIDGNRLPTVPRFQMAATATYTQRFNDRAEWYVNASYQHVGSRYTQPGDQENNPRTFFHELPFNGQPLDASTTLNLKLPAYDLVNLSAGLSFDNGMEVVAYVNNLFDENPKLSFDRERNGRARLGFNVGQPRTIGVTVRKKFGGG
;
A
#
# COMPACT_ATOMS: atom_id res chain seq x y z
N MET A 1 26.57 23.39 -2.97
CA MET A 1 26.18 23.99 -1.70
C MET A 1 25.05 23.15 -1.12
N ARG A 2 25.40 22.02 -0.52
CA ARG A 2 24.43 21.07 0.10
C ARG A 2 25.04 20.60 1.43
N ALA A 3 24.96 21.42 2.47
CA ALA A 3 25.52 21.07 3.79
C ALA A 3 24.78 21.75 4.95
N SER A 4 23.48 21.95 4.89
CA SER A 4 22.78 22.68 5.97
C SER A 4 21.57 22.00 6.60
N SER A 5 21.25 20.76 6.27
CA SER A 5 20.03 20.11 6.81
C SER A 5 20.27 19.00 7.83
N TYR A 6 21.50 18.61 8.13
CA TYR A 6 21.77 17.45 8.98
C TYR A 6 22.14 17.78 10.45
N LEU A 7 22.10 19.04 10.87
CA LEU A 7 22.60 19.43 12.19
C LEU A 7 21.55 19.57 13.30
N LEU A 8 20.27 19.31 13.04
CA LEU A 8 19.21 19.53 14.03
C LEU A 8 18.74 18.27 14.80
N ILE A 9 19.19 17.08 14.42
CA ILE A 9 18.80 15.82 15.09
C ILE A 9 19.75 15.44 16.23
N GLY A 10 20.97 15.97 16.26
CA GLY A 10 21.99 15.63 17.26
C GLY A 10 21.80 16.28 18.64
N THR A 11 21.01 17.33 18.78
CA THR A 11 20.91 18.09 20.03
C THR A 11 19.71 17.73 20.93
N ALA A 12 18.74 16.96 20.44
CA ALA A 12 17.58 16.56 21.25
C ALA A 12 17.81 15.35 22.17
N LEU A 13 18.86 14.55 21.94
CA LEU A 13 19.16 13.35 22.77
C LEU A 13 20.07 13.63 23.99
N ALA A 14 20.69 14.81 24.08
CA ALA A 14 21.63 15.11 25.14
C ALA A 14 21.02 15.72 26.43
N ALA A 15 19.72 16.00 26.45
CA ALA A 15 19.07 16.71 27.55
C ALA A 15 18.33 15.84 28.58
N LEU A 16 18.38 14.49 28.46
CA LEU A 16 17.61 13.57 29.34
C LEU A 16 18.44 12.67 30.27
N ALA A 17 19.68 13.04 30.59
CA ALA A 17 20.49 12.31 31.56
C ALA A 17 20.63 13.08 32.86
N ALA A 18 19.68 12.89 33.83
CA ALA A 18 19.88 13.20 35.24
C ALA A 18 19.40 11.98 36.06
N PRO A 19 20.16 11.54 37.07
CA PRO A 19 19.87 10.31 37.83
C PRO A 19 18.82 10.53 38.91
N ALA A 20 17.80 9.70 38.96
CA ALA A 20 16.87 9.63 40.08
C ALA A 20 17.18 8.42 40.96
N PHE A 21 17.31 8.66 42.22
CA PHE A 21 17.58 7.70 43.30
C PHE A 21 16.37 6.79 43.56
N ALA A 22 16.66 5.50 43.76
CA ALA A 22 15.70 4.49 44.14
C ALA A 22 15.22 4.62 45.59
N GLN A 23 13.92 4.49 45.84
CA GLN A 23 13.33 4.07 47.11
C GLN A 23 12.31 2.97 46.86
N THR A 24 12.45 1.87 47.56
CA THR A 24 11.56 0.71 47.61
C THR A 24 10.38 0.96 48.55
N PRO A 25 9.14 0.63 48.21
CA PRO A 25 8.04 0.44 49.18
C PRO A 25 7.64 -1.04 49.30
N PRO A 26 6.96 -1.40 50.41
CA PRO A 26 6.72 -2.78 50.80
C PRO A 26 5.45 -3.38 50.16
N ALA A 27 5.43 -4.73 50.16
CA ALA A 27 4.40 -5.55 49.58
C ALA A 27 3.07 -5.49 50.33
N GLU A 28 1.96 -5.42 49.64
CA GLU A 28 0.63 -5.85 50.12
C GLU A 28 -0.09 -6.69 49.06
N THR A 29 -0.66 -7.77 49.53
CA THR A 29 -1.42 -8.81 48.82
C THR A 29 -2.88 -8.41 48.64
N GLY A 30 -3.40 -8.52 47.40
CA GLY A 30 -4.84 -8.35 47.13
C GLY A 30 -5.20 -8.84 45.73
N ASN A 31 -6.04 -9.76 45.67
CA ASN A 31 -6.62 -10.62 44.68
C ASN A 31 -7.37 -9.84 43.60
N THR A 32 -7.02 -10.03 42.25
CA THR A 32 -7.99 -9.77 41.18
C THR A 32 -7.62 -10.51 39.91
N GLN A 33 -8.41 -11.52 39.54
CA GLN A 33 -8.31 -12.29 38.30
C GLN A 33 -8.79 -11.53 37.04
N ALA A 34 -9.31 -10.33 37.14
CA ALA A 34 -9.80 -9.55 36.01
C ALA A 34 -8.75 -8.60 35.40
N GLU A 35 -7.71 -8.22 36.14
CA GLU A 35 -6.60 -7.38 35.65
C GLU A 35 -5.58 -8.18 34.83
N GLU A 36 -5.50 -9.49 35.04
CA GLU A 36 -4.55 -10.38 34.33
C GLU A 36 -4.81 -10.48 32.83
N VAL A 37 -6.05 -10.35 32.37
CA VAL A 37 -6.40 -10.50 30.95
C VAL A 37 -6.05 -9.23 30.12
N ALA A 38 -6.06 -8.07 30.72
CA ALA A 38 -5.71 -6.80 30.03
C ALA A 38 -4.20 -6.50 30.06
N GLN A 39 -3.48 -6.97 31.09
CA GLN A 39 -2.03 -6.76 31.24
C GLN A 39 -1.19 -7.81 30.47
N ASN A 40 -1.72 -9.02 30.22
CA ASN A 40 -1.05 -10.06 29.44
C ASN A 40 -1.03 -9.83 27.91
N ALA A 41 -1.67 -8.79 27.41
CA ALA A 41 -1.56 -8.42 25.99
C ALA A 41 -0.15 -7.94 25.57
N ASN A 42 0.81 -7.85 26.50
CA ASN A 42 2.14 -7.27 26.30
C ASN A 42 3.33 -8.14 26.76
N GLN A 43 3.17 -9.43 27.11
CA GLN A 43 4.31 -10.31 27.35
C GLN A 43 4.32 -11.48 26.39
N PRO A 44 5.42 -11.74 25.67
CA PRO A 44 5.61 -13.03 25.04
C PRO A 44 6.08 -14.05 26.07
N PRO A 45 5.34 -15.12 26.34
CA PRO A 45 5.92 -16.28 27.01
C PRO A 45 6.79 -17.03 26.03
N ALA A 46 7.98 -17.38 26.46
CA ALA A 46 8.76 -18.40 25.78
C ALA A 46 7.94 -19.71 25.73
N THR A 47 7.81 -20.26 24.49
CA THR A 47 7.34 -21.62 24.22
C THR A 47 5.86 -21.97 24.48
N GLU A 48 4.91 -21.25 23.84
CA GLU A 48 3.62 -21.85 23.49
C GLU A 48 3.22 -21.43 22.06
N ALA A 49 2.56 -22.36 21.34
CA ALA A 49 2.18 -22.19 19.95
C ALA A 49 1.39 -20.87 19.71
N ASN A 50 1.52 -20.30 18.51
CA ASN A 50 0.89 -19.10 17.94
C ASN A 50 -0.64 -18.88 18.20
N THR A 51 -1.21 -19.56 19.17
CA THR A 51 -2.64 -19.55 19.52
C THR A 51 -3.08 -18.29 20.27
N ASP A 52 -2.16 -17.57 20.90
CA ASP A 52 -2.48 -16.44 21.78
C ASP A 52 -2.24 -15.06 21.16
N ILE A 53 -2.08 -14.98 19.81
CA ILE A 53 -2.02 -13.67 19.16
C ILE A 53 -3.37 -12.96 19.29
N ILE A 54 -3.39 -11.89 20.09
CA ILE A 54 -4.55 -11.03 20.24
C ILE A 54 -4.65 -10.09 19.06
N VAL A 55 -5.80 -10.04 18.42
CA VAL A 55 -6.13 -9.13 17.31
C VAL A 55 -7.35 -8.28 17.65
N THR A 56 -7.50 -7.16 16.94
CA THR A 56 -8.65 -6.25 17.11
C THR A 56 -9.49 -6.14 15.83
N ALA A 57 -9.50 -7.22 15.06
CA ALA A 57 -10.18 -7.35 13.77
C ALA A 57 -11.71 -7.12 13.81
N THR A 58 -12.34 -7.33 14.97
CA THR A 58 -13.78 -7.11 15.20
C THR A 58 -14.09 -5.84 15.97
N LYS A 59 -13.16 -4.86 16.02
CA LYS A 59 -13.23 -3.67 16.89
C LYS A 59 -13.26 -4.02 18.38
N ARG A 60 -12.90 -5.24 18.73
CA ARG A 60 -12.77 -5.81 20.08
C ARG A 60 -11.56 -6.73 20.12
N ALA A 61 -10.88 -6.80 21.28
CA ALA A 61 -9.77 -7.73 21.45
C ALA A 61 -10.29 -9.19 21.46
N SER A 62 -9.65 -10.05 20.68
CA SER A 62 -9.94 -11.48 20.62
C SER A 62 -8.70 -12.24 20.16
N THR A 63 -8.60 -13.54 20.46
CA THR A 63 -7.54 -14.35 19.88
C THR A 63 -7.76 -14.49 18.36
N ILE A 64 -6.68 -14.70 17.60
CA ILE A 64 -6.79 -14.91 16.15
C ILE A 64 -7.70 -16.10 15.82
N GLN A 65 -7.76 -17.11 16.70
CA GLN A 65 -8.59 -18.30 16.51
C GLN A 65 -10.08 -18.02 16.74
N ASP A 66 -10.44 -17.07 17.61
CA ASP A 66 -11.83 -16.71 17.92
C ASP A 66 -12.46 -15.75 16.89
N VAL A 67 -11.64 -15.15 16.00
CA VAL A 67 -12.14 -14.30 14.92
C VAL A 67 -12.89 -15.17 13.90
N PRO A 68 -14.19 -14.92 13.63
CA PRO A 68 -15.01 -15.82 12.82
C PRO A 68 -14.86 -15.62 11.30
N PHE A 69 -13.70 -15.19 10.83
CA PHE A 69 -13.34 -15.05 9.42
C PHE A 69 -11.82 -15.12 9.25
N SER A 70 -11.36 -15.11 8.00
CA SER A 70 -9.94 -15.22 7.68
C SER A 70 -9.17 -13.97 8.10
N VAL A 71 -8.20 -14.14 8.99
CA VAL A 71 -7.29 -13.08 9.45
C VAL A 71 -5.88 -13.65 9.57
N ASN A 72 -4.89 -12.84 9.19
CA ASN A 72 -3.47 -13.10 9.43
C ASN A 72 -2.91 -11.99 10.32
N ALA A 73 -1.99 -12.32 11.20
CA ALA A 73 -1.25 -11.35 11.99
C ALA A 73 0.23 -11.72 11.98
N GLN A 74 1.07 -10.77 11.60
CA GLN A 74 2.52 -10.87 11.68
C GLN A 74 2.99 -10.01 12.85
N THR A 75 3.65 -10.65 13.81
CA THR A 75 4.16 -10.03 15.02
C THR A 75 5.42 -9.20 14.76
N GLU A 76 5.81 -8.36 15.73
CA GLU A 76 7.09 -7.64 15.70
C GLU A 76 8.27 -8.59 15.45
N GLU A 77 8.25 -9.76 16.09
CA GLU A 77 9.31 -10.78 15.95
C GLU A 77 9.35 -11.35 14.53
N ASP A 78 8.19 -11.68 13.93
CA ASP A 78 8.11 -12.15 12.53
C ASP A 78 8.68 -11.11 11.57
N ILE A 79 8.31 -9.84 11.76
CA ILE A 79 8.78 -8.70 10.96
C ILE A 79 10.31 -8.54 11.07
N GLN A 80 10.84 -8.61 12.30
CA GLN A 80 12.27 -8.47 12.57
C GLN A 80 13.10 -9.66 12.02
N ARG A 81 12.62 -10.91 12.19
CA ARG A 81 13.30 -12.12 11.69
C ARG A 81 13.28 -12.19 10.17
N ALA A 82 12.19 -11.78 9.53
CA ALA A 82 12.06 -11.66 8.08
C ALA A 82 12.83 -10.47 7.49
N ASN A 83 13.39 -9.58 8.32
CA ASN A 83 13.97 -8.30 7.92
C ASN A 83 13.02 -7.50 6.99
N ALA A 84 11.71 -7.55 7.28
CA ALA A 84 10.69 -6.88 6.51
C ALA A 84 10.71 -5.37 6.79
N ASN A 85 10.79 -4.55 5.73
CA ASN A 85 10.89 -3.09 5.83
C ASN A 85 9.80 -2.35 5.01
N SER A 86 8.88 -3.08 4.40
CA SER A 86 7.82 -2.55 3.55
C SER A 86 6.57 -3.42 3.60
N LEU A 87 5.44 -2.88 3.16
CA LEU A 87 4.20 -3.64 3.00
C LEU A 87 4.35 -4.80 2.01
N GLU A 88 5.15 -4.63 0.96
CA GLU A 88 5.44 -5.71 0.01
C GLU A 88 6.15 -6.89 0.70
N ALA A 89 7.10 -6.61 1.60
CA ALA A 89 7.77 -7.65 2.37
C ALA A 89 6.81 -8.39 3.32
N ILE A 90 5.87 -7.68 3.96
CA ILE A 90 4.81 -8.27 4.78
C ILE A 90 3.86 -9.14 3.95
N ALA A 91 3.44 -8.66 2.78
CA ALA A 91 2.51 -9.37 1.90
C ALA A 91 3.02 -10.75 1.48
N ARG A 92 4.34 -10.94 1.46
CA ARG A 92 4.98 -12.21 1.09
C ARG A 92 4.54 -13.39 1.97
N ASN A 93 4.24 -13.14 3.22
CA ASN A 93 3.86 -14.16 4.20
C ASN A 93 2.34 -14.26 4.44
N VAL A 94 1.53 -13.57 3.63
CA VAL A 94 0.07 -13.55 3.79
C VAL A 94 -0.61 -14.17 2.57
N ALA A 95 -1.32 -15.27 2.78
CA ALA A 95 -2.09 -15.91 1.72
C ALA A 95 -3.13 -14.94 1.13
N GLY A 96 -3.19 -14.85 -0.20
CA GLY A 96 -4.18 -14.02 -0.91
C GLY A 96 -3.94 -12.51 -0.87
N LEU A 97 -2.88 -12.02 -0.24
CA LEU A 97 -2.47 -10.60 -0.29
C LEU A 97 -1.45 -10.39 -1.40
N THR A 98 -1.70 -9.45 -2.28
CA THR A 98 -0.79 -9.06 -3.36
C THR A 98 -0.52 -7.58 -3.29
N VAL A 99 0.74 -7.19 -3.35
CA VAL A 99 1.19 -5.79 -3.47
C VAL A 99 1.90 -5.64 -4.80
N GLN A 100 1.35 -4.80 -5.67
CA GLN A 100 1.99 -4.40 -6.91
C GLN A 100 2.75 -3.10 -6.68
N ASN A 101 4.07 -3.18 -6.72
CA ASN A 101 4.94 -2.01 -6.64
C ASN A 101 4.96 -1.31 -8.01
N LEU A 102 4.57 -0.04 -8.03
CA LEU A 102 4.51 0.82 -9.22
C LEU A 102 5.58 1.92 -9.19
N GLY A 103 6.50 1.84 -8.25
CA GLY A 103 7.54 2.82 -7.99
C GLY A 103 7.54 3.30 -6.55
N PRO A 104 8.46 4.17 -6.18
CA PRO A 104 8.58 4.67 -4.81
C PRO A 104 7.27 5.28 -4.31
N GLY A 105 6.80 4.82 -3.14
CA GLY A 105 5.56 5.28 -2.51
C GLY A 105 4.28 5.01 -3.30
N GLN A 106 4.36 4.28 -4.41
CA GLN A 106 3.24 3.93 -5.26
C GLN A 106 3.05 2.42 -5.24
N SER A 107 2.00 1.96 -4.59
CA SER A 107 1.67 0.54 -4.56
C SER A 107 0.17 0.33 -4.67
N GLN A 108 -0.20 -0.69 -5.40
CA GLN A 108 -1.57 -1.16 -5.46
C GLN A 108 -1.68 -2.45 -4.66
N VAL A 109 -2.60 -2.45 -3.71
CA VAL A 109 -2.84 -3.58 -2.83
C VAL A 109 -4.12 -4.27 -3.25
N SER A 110 -4.09 -5.59 -3.38
CA SER A 110 -5.27 -6.40 -3.62
C SER A 110 -5.31 -7.60 -2.68
N VAL A 111 -6.52 -7.99 -2.27
CA VAL A 111 -6.77 -9.16 -1.43
C VAL A 111 -7.73 -10.07 -2.16
N ARG A 112 -7.44 -11.38 -2.16
CA ARG A 112 -8.27 -12.42 -2.79
C ARG A 112 -8.59 -12.15 -4.26
N GLY A 113 -7.69 -11.48 -4.97
CA GLY A 113 -7.82 -11.23 -6.39
C GLY A 113 -8.85 -10.16 -6.79
N VAL A 114 -9.41 -9.42 -5.85
CA VAL A 114 -10.22 -8.24 -6.17
C VAL A 114 -9.28 -7.14 -6.65
N SER A 115 -9.25 -6.88 -7.94
CA SER A 115 -8.34 -5.92 -8.55
C SER A 115 -8.98 -5.18 -9.73
N ALA A 116 -8.70 -3.89 -9.81
CA ALA A 116 -9.26 -2.95 -10.79
C ALA A 116 -8.29 -2.54 -11.91
N GLY A 117 -7.12 -3.15 -11.97
CA GLY A 117 -6.07 -2.75 -12.91
C GLY A 117 -5.10 -1.73 -12.32
N GLN A 118 -4.10 -1.40 -13.12
CA GLN A 118 -3.03 -0.49 -12.70
C GLN A 118 -3.49 0.95 -12.69
N ILE A 119 -3.32 1.62 -11.54
CA ILE A 119 -3.42 3.06 -11.43
C ILE A 119 -2.01 3.63 -11.61
N VAL A 120 -1.75 4.31 -12.73
CA VAL A 120 -0.39 4.77 -13.10
C VAL A 120 -0.08 6.16 -12.56
N ARG A 121 -1.11 6.97 -12.29
CA ARG A 121 -1.00 8.35 -11.79
C ARG A 121 -1.95 8.54 -10.63
N ASP A 122 -1.77 9.61 -9.89
CA ASP A 122 -2.82 10.01 -8.97
C ASP A 122 -4.10 10.33 -9.75
N GLN A 123 -5.09 9.46 -9.58
CA GLN A 123 -6.45 9.66 -10.09
C GLN A 123 -7.36 9.82 -8.88
N PRO A 124 -7.58 11.05 -8.41
CA PRO A 124 -8.34 11.29 -7.18
C PRO A 124 -9.75 10.69 -7.18
N GLY A 125 -10.34 10.49 -8.37
CA GLY A 125 -11.61 9.79 -8.54
C GLY A 125 -11.57 8.30 -8.20
N VAL A 126 -10.43 7.64 -8.37
CA VAL A 126 -10.31 6.19 -8.10
C VAL A 126 -10.07 5.95 -6.62
N LYS A 127 -11.01 5.27 -5.97
CA LYS A 127 -10.94 4.95 -4.54
C LYS A 127 -10.17 3.64 -4.32
N GLU A 128 -9.66 3.46 -3.11
CA GLU A 128 -8.96 2.25 -2.67
C GLU A 128 -9.86 1.00 -2.63
N GLN A 129 -9.28 -0.17 -2.84
CA GLN A 129 -9.96 -1.48 -2.72
C GLN A 129 -9.61 -2.20 -1.40
N VAL A 130 -8.53 -1.82 -0.76
CA VAL A 130 -8.09 -2.35 0.52
C VAL A 130 -7.92 -1.21 1.50
N GLY A 131 -8.67 -1.25 2.60
CA GLY A 131 -8.56 -0.26 3.66
C GLY A 131 -7.26 -0.45 4.43
N VAL A 132 -6.51 0.63 4.65
CA VAL A 132 -5.27 0.60 5.44
C VAL A 132 -5.39 1.52 6.64
N TYR A 133 -5.02 1.00 7.81
CA TYR A 133 -5.17 1.68 9.09
C TYR A 133 -3.84 1.72 9.84
N LEU A 134 -3.60 2.81 10.54
CA LEU A 134 -2.60 2.89 11.61
C LEU A 134 -3.36 2.91 12.94
N ASP A 135 -3.31 1.80 13.68
CA ASP A 135 -4.20 1.49 14.80
C ASP A 135 -5.68 1.66 14.39
N GLU A 136 -6.34 2.74 14.83
CA GLU A 136 -7.73 3.03 14.50
C GLU A 136 -7.91 4.12 13.43
N SER A 137 -6.81 4.79 13.00
CA SER A 137 -6.84 5.90 12.03
C SER A 137 -6.78 5.38 10.60
N VAL A 138 -7.72 5.79 9.74
CA VAL A 138 -7.74 5.46 8.31
C VAL A 138 -6.65 6.22 7.60
N ILE A 139 -5.66 5.53 7.00
CA ILE A 139 -4.53 6.14 6.30
C ILE A 139 -4.50 5.80 4.81
N SER A 140 -5.41 4.95 4.34
CA SER A 140 -5.48 4.57 2.93
C SER A 140 -5.77 5.76 2.02
N LEU A 141 -5.11 5.80 0.88
CA LEU A 141 -5.32 6.76 -0.17
C LEU A 141 -4.97 6.13 -1.51
N SER A 142 -5.91 5.44 -2.13
CA SER A 142 -5.78 4.89 -3.49
C SER A 142 -4.34 4.42 -3.83
N LEU A 143 -3.67 5.07 -4.81
CA LEU A 143 -2.31 4.74 -5.23
C LEU A 143 -1.25 5.06 -4.16
N PHE A 144 -1.50 6.07 -3.31
CA PHE A 144 -0.51 6.61 -2.37
C PHE A 144 -0.81 6.24 -0.91
N THR A 145 -1.21 4.99 -0.64
CA THR A 145 -1.22 4.53 0.76
C THR A 145 0.18 4.72 1.35
N PRO A 146 0.32 5.38 2.53
CA PRO A 146 1.63 5.64 3.10
C PRO A 146 2.41 4.35 3.34
N ASP A 147 3.62 4.26 2.84
CA ASP A 147 4.56 3.19 3.16
C ASP A 147 5.28 3.54 4.47
N LEU A 148 4.62 3.23 5.60
CA LEU A 148 5.12 3.54 6.93
C LEU A 148 6.31 2.64 7.30
N ASP A 149 7.26 3.19 8.08
CA ASP A 149 8.32 2.36 8.67
C ASP A 149 7.71 1.37 9.67
N LEU A 150 8.15 0.11 9.58
CA LEU A 150 7.63 -1.00 10.37
C LEU A 150 8.29 -1.13 11.76
N PHE A 151 9.21 -0.23 12.12
CA PHE A 151 9.90 -0.26 13.39
C PHE A 151 8.94 0.05 14.55
N ASP A 152 9.05 -0.74 15.61
CA ASP A 152 8.23 -0.61 16.83
C ASP A 152 6.71 -0.78 16.56
N LEU A 153 6.35 -1.63 15.63
CA LEU A 153 4.99 -2.16 15.52
C LEU A 153 4.82 -3.36 16.44
N ASN A 154 3.68 -3.50 17.05
CA ASN A 154 3.29 -4.71 17.78
C ASN A 154 2.99 -5.85 16.80
N ARG A 155 2.26 -5.53 15.72
CA ARG A 155 1.91 -6.48 14.65
C ARG A 155 1.32 -5.76 13.44
N VAL A 156 1.19 -6.51 12.35
CA VAL A 156 0.37 -6.13 11.19
C VAL A 156 -0.73 -7.16 11.01
N GLU A 157 -1.98 -6.72 11.08
CA GLU A 157 -3.16 -7.55 10.86
C GLU A 157 -3.63 -7.43 9.41
N THR A 158 -3.90 -8.54 8.74
CA THR A 158 -4.54 -8.58 7.41
C THR A 158 -5.87 -9.32 7.52
N LEU A 159 -6.97 -8.59 7.38
CA LEU A 159 -8.32 -9.09 7.37
C LEU A 159 -8.72 -9.36 5.92
N ARG A 160 -9.05 -10.60 5.58
CA ARG A 160 -9.34 -11.02 4.22
C ARG A 160 -10.84 -11.08 3.95
N GLY A 161 -11.23 -10.71 2.73
CA GLY A 161 -12.63 -10.52 2.33
C GLY A 161 -13.22 -9.19 2.81
N PRO A 162 -14.46 -8.88 2.40
CA PRO A 162 -15.08 -7.58 2.65
C PRO A 162 -15.22 -7.26 4.13
N GLN A 163 -14.72 -6.11 4.52
CA GLN A 163 -14.84 -5.57 5.88
C GLN A 163 -15.73 -4.30 5.92
N GLY A 164 -16.56 -4.10 4.89
CA GLY A 164 -17.38 -2.89 4.74
C GLY A 164 -18.28 -2.58 5.93
N THR A 165 -18.73 -3.59 6.69
CA THR A 165 -19.59 -3.43 7.88
C THR A 165 -18.90 -2.62 8.99
N LEU A 166 -17.68 -2.98 9.39
CA LEU A 166 -16.98 -2.34 10.51
C LEU A 166 -15.94 -1.30 10.07
N PHE A 167 -15.35 -1.46 8.89
CA PHE A 167 -14.27 -0.61 8.40
C PHE A 167 -14.68 0.32 7.24
N GLY A 168 -15.85 0.09 6.61
CA GLY A 168 -16.45 1.01 5.66
C GLY A 168 -15.94 0.89 4.22
N SER A 169 -16.08 1.98 3.46
CA SER A 169 -15.64 2.07 2.06
C SER A 169 -14.13 1.85 1.94
N GLY A 170 -13.68 1.30 0.80
CA GLY A 170 -12.28 0.97 0.59
C GLY A 170 -11.84 -0.36 1.22
N SER A 171 -12.63 -0.98 2.10
CA SER A 171 -12.37 -2.33 2.64
C SER A 171 -13.14 -3.39 1.86
N VAL A 172 -13.04 -3.34 0.53
CA VAL A 172 -13.80 -4.18 -0.41
C VAL A 172 -13.19 -5.58 -0.51
N GLY A 173 -11.90 -5.65 -0.79
CA GLY A 173 -11.14 -6.92 -0.83
C GLY A 173 -10.67 -7.36 0.55
N GLY A 174 -10.37 -6.40 1.44
CA GLY A 174 -9.83 -6.65 2.76
C GLY A 174 -9.40 -5.39 3.49
N THR A 175 -8.77 -5.57 4.65
CA THR A 175 -8.25 -4.48 5.48
C THR A 175 -6.87 -4.84 6.01
N ILE A 176 -5.92 -3.91 5.96
CA ILE A 176 -4.59 -4.01 6.58
C ILE A 176 -4.53 -3.04 7.75
N ARG A 177 -4.01 -3.49 8.88
CA ARG A 177 -3.90 -2.69 10.08
C ARG A 177 -2.48 -2.77 10.64
N TYR A 178 -1.80 -1.65 10.70
CA TYR A 178 -0.55 -1.48 11.43
C TYR A 178 -0.90 -1.18 12.89
N ILE A 179 -0.59 -2.08 13.79
CA ILE A 179 -0.83 -1.93 15.22
C ILE A 179 0.49 -1.55 15.89
N THR A 180 0.53 -0.38 16.51
CA THR A 180 1.76 0.14 17.13
C THR A 180 1.92 -0.38 18.55
N ASN A 181 3.18 -0.48 19.03
CA ASN A 181 3.43 -0.68 20.45
C ASN A 181 2.94 0.53 21.23
N GLN A 182 2.11 0.30 22.23
CA GLN A 182 1.54 1.34 23.09
C GLN A 182 2.50 1.71 24.22
N PRO A 183 2.41 2.94 24.80
CA PRO A 183 3.15 3.27 25.99
C PRO A 183 2.76 2.36 27.17
N LYS A 184 3.73 2.00 28.02
CA LYS A 184 3.56 1.11 29.19
C LYS A 184 3.80 1.88 30.46
N LEU A 185 2.83 1.83 31.37
CA LEU A 185 2.93 2.43 32.70
C LEU A 185 4.03 1.76 33.53
N GLY A 186 4.70 2.52 34.38
CA GLY A 186 5.67 1.99 35.35
C GLY A 186 6.93 1.36 34.76
N ARG A 187 7.14 1.37 33.43
CA ARG A 187 8.30 0.73 32.80
C ARG A 187 9.13 1.71 31.99
N THR A 188 10.45 1.66 32.21
CA THR A 188 11.43 2.30 31.34
C THR A 188 12.08 1.23 30.49
N GLU A 189 11.82 1.25 29.19
CA GLU A 189 12.38 0.30 28.22
C GLU A 189 12.67 1.01 26.90
N GLY A 190 13.59 0.45 26.12
CA GLY A 190 13.87 0.99 24.80
C GLY A 190 14.74 0.08 23.96
N MET A 191 14.93 0.48 22.70
CA MET A 191 15.77 -0.22 21.75
C MET A 191 16.44 0.77 20.79
N VAL A 192 17.66 0.47 20.42
CA VAL A 192 18.37 1.12 19.31
C VAL A 192 18.71 0.05 18.29
N GLU A 193 18.48 0.34 17.02
CA GLU A 193 18.82 -0.52 15.88
C GLU A 193 19.68 0.24 14.89
N ALA A 194 20.76 -0.39 14.43
CA ALA A 194 21.60 0.09 13.33
C ALA A 194 21.68 -0.99 12.25
N ASN A 195 21.49 -0.59 10.99
CA ASN A 195 21.58 -1.48 9.83
C ASN A 195 22.55 -0.91 8.81
N VAL A 196 23.29 -1.80 8.15
CA VAL A 196 24.06 -1.50 6.93
C VAL A 196 23.90 -2.65 5.95
N ASN A 197 23.71 -2.32 4.67
CA ASN A 197 23.57 -3.30 3.61
C ASN A 197 24.19 -2.81 2.31
N THR A 198 24.39 -3.74 1.39
CA THR A 198 24.78 -3.47 0.00
C THR A 198 23.82 -4.15 -0.94
N VAL A 199 23.42 -3.43 -1.97
CA VAL A 199 22.60 -3.94 -3.07
C VAL A 199 23.52 -4.44 -4.17
N ASP A 200 23.24 -5.58 -4.76
CA ASP A 200 24.05 -6.15 -5.85
C ASP A 200 24.00 -5.24 -7.08
N GLU A 201 25.16 -4.90 -7.64
CA GLU A 201 25.34 -3.89 -8.70
C GLU A 201 24.73 -2.51 -8.35
N GLY A 202 24.53 -2.24 -7.06
CA GLY A 202 23.90 -1.03 -6.52
C GLY A 202 24.73 -0.35 -5.44
N ASP A 203 24.08 0.55 -4.69
CA ASP A 203 24.69 1.34 -3.63
C ASP A 203 24.53 0.71 -2.24
N ILE A 204 25.17 1.35 -1.26
CA ILE A 204 25.07 0.98 0.15
C ILE A 204 23.83 1.62 0.76
N GLY A 205 23.01 0.78 1.42
CA GLY A 205 21.93 1.24 2.28
C GLY A 205 22.36 1.23 3.75
N TYR A 206 21.79 2.12 4.56
CA TYR A 206 22.03 2.16 6.00
C TYR A 206 20.86 2.78 6.75
N GLY A 207 20.73 2.46 8.04
CA GLY A 207 19.66 2.98 8.88
C GLY A 207 20.03 3.02 10.35
N LEU A 208 19.42 3.97 11.06
CA LEU A 208 19.47 4.09 12.51
C LEU A 208 18.05 4.33 13.02
N LYS A 209 17.62 3.52 14.00
CA LYS A 209 16.29 3.59 14.56
C LYS A 209 16.37 3.49 16.09
N GLY A 210 15.44 4.13 16.78
CA GLY A 210 15.39 4.09 18.22
C GLY A 210 13.98 4.26 18.78
N VAL A 211 13.73 3.63 19.92
CA VAL A 211 12.50 3.75 20.67
C VAL A 211 12.82 3.83 22.16
N ILE A 212 12.06 4.65 22.86
CA ILE A 212 12.06 4.74 24.32
C ILE A 212 10.64 4.79 24.85
N ASN A 213 10.38 4.03 25.90
CA ASN A 213 9.19 4.12 26.75
C ASN A 213 9.62 4.66 28.12
N ALA A 214 8.93 5.67 28.62
CA ALA A 214 9.22 6.26 29.92
C ALA A 214 7.92 6.56 30.68
N PRO A 215 7.82 6.17 31.96
CA PRO A 215 6.67 6.54 32.80
C PRO A 215 6.70 8.05 33.11
N LEU A 216 5.52 8.67 33.16
CA LEU A 216 5.29 10.06 33.55
C LEU A 216 4.48 10.08 34.85
N GLY A 217 4.92 9.36 35.86
CA GLY A 217 4.20 9.06 37.08
C GLY A 217 3.45 7.74 37.01
N ASP A 218 2.49 7.52 37.91
CA ASP A 218 1.80 6.24 38.07
C ASP A 218 0.68 6.03 37.02
N THR A 219 0.13 7.12 36.49
CA THR A 219 -1.05 7.10 35.60
C THR A 219 -0.75 7.49 34.18
N ALA A 220 0.50 7.79 33.84
CA ALA A 220 0.86 8.18 32.50
C ALA A 220 2.21 7.60 32.07
N ALA A 221 2.35 7.39 30.76
CA ALA A 221 3.61 6.99 30.12
C ALA A 221 3.72 7.61 28.72
N VAL A 222 4.94 7.81 28.26
CA VAL A 222 5.25 8.26 26.90
C VAL A 222 6.07 7.20 26.19
N ARG A 223 5.76 6.96 24.91
CA ARG A 223 6.58 6.17 24.00
C ARG A 223 6.97 7.02 22.82
N ALA A 224 8.27 7.17 22.60
CA ALA A 224 8.83 7.97 21.51
C ALA A 224 9.69 7.08 20.60
N VAL A 225 9.46 7.20 19.31
CA VAL A 225 10.15 6.46 18.23
C VAL A 225 10.76 7.45 17.26
N ALA A 226 11.99 7.20 16.82
CA ALA A 226 12.64 7.96 15.75
C ALA A 226 13.40 7.01 14.84
N TYR A 227 13.40 7.29 13.54
CA TYR A 227 14.11 6.49 12.55
C TYR A 227 14.63 7.33 11.38
N GLY A 228 15.73 6.87 10.82
CA GLY A 228 16.29 7.35 9.55
C GLY A 228 16.89 6.18 8.79
N THR A 229 16.48 6.00 7.54
CA THR A 229 16.96 4.95 6.65
C THR A 229 17.31 5.56 5.30
N HIS A 230 18.46 5.18 4.76
CA HIS A 230 18.85 5.41 3.37
C HIS A 230 18.81 4.08 2.63
N PHE A 231 18.13 4.06 1.48
CA PHE A 231 18.01 2.91 0.59
C PHE A 231 18.97 3.06 -0.57
N GLY A 232 19.84 2.06 -0.80
CA GLY A 232 20.75 2.07 -1.93
C GLY A 232 20.00 1.93 -3.27
N GLY A 233 20.36 2.74 -4.25
CA GLY A 233 19.86 2.66 -5.61
C GLY A 233 20.47 1.48 -6.38
N PHE A 234 19.83 1.10 -7.49
CA PHE A 234 20.25 -0.03 -8.33
C PHE A 234 19.84 0.12 -9.82
N ILE A 235 19.31 1.26 -10.20
CA ILE A 235 18.96 1.55 -11.60
C ILE A 235 19.95 2.53 -12.18
N ASP A 236 20.58 2.17 -13.29
CA ASP A 236 21.45 3.06 -14.04
C ASP A 236 20.61 3.88 -15.05
N ALA A 237 20.83 5.18 -15.09
CA ALA A 237 20.29 6.04 -16.11
C ALA A 237 21.34 6.38 -17.16
N LEU A 238 20.96 6.24 -18.42
CA LEU A 238 21.67 6.72 -19.58
C LEU A 238 21.14 8.11 -19.98
N GLY A 239 21.78 8.77 -20.94
CA GLY A 239 21.35 10.07 -21.45
C GLY A 239 21.93 11.27 -20.68
N PRO A 240 21.47 12.49 -21.00
CA PRO A 240 22.02 13.73 -20.42
C PRO A 240 21.89 13.84 -18.90
N ALA A 241 20.81 13.32 -18.32
CA ALA A 241 20.63 13.20 -16.87
C ALA A 241 21.11 11.85 -16.32
N GLY A 242 21.97 11.15 -17.04
CA GLY A 242 22.51 9.85 -16.70
C GLY A 242 23.26 9.79 -15.38
N GLY A 243 23.48 8.58 -14.92
CA GLY A 243 24.23 8.26 -13.70
C GLY A 243 23.96 6.82 -13.26
N LYS A 244 24.77 6.36 -12.31
CA LYS A 244 24.57 5.06 -11.68
C LYS A 244 23.60 5.16 -10.52
N ASN A 245 22.85 4.09 -10.29
CA ASN A 245 22.05 3.88 -9.10
C ASN A 245 21.11 5.06 -8.78
N VAL A 246 20.46 5.61 -9.84
CA VAL A 246 19.72 6.89 -9.77
C VAL A 246 18.41 6.83 -8.95
N ASN A 247 18.03 5.65 -8.48
CA ASN A 247 16.80 5.42 -7.72
C ASN A 247 17.04 5.17 -6.22
N ASP A 248 18.12 5.74 -5.68
CA ASP A 248 18.34 5.77 -4.24
C ASP A 248 17.26 6.58 -3.53
N GLY A 249 17.15 6.39 -2.23
CA GLY A 249 16.08 7.06 -1.47
C GLY A 249 16.34 7.12 0.03
N SER A 250 15.46 7.79 0.73
CA SER A 250 15.51 7.89 2.19
C SER A 250 14.13 7.90 2.83
N ARG A 251 14.07 7.46 4.08
CA ARG A 251 12.90 7.56 4.94
C ARG A 251 13.33 8.06 6.31
N VAL A 252 12.77 9.19 6.75
CA VAL A 252 13.04 9.79 8.05
C VAL A 252 11.73 10.10 8.74
N GLY A 253 11.62 9.77 10.01
CA GLY A 253 10.38 10.02 10.72
C GLY A 253 10.43 9.65 12.19
N GLY A 254 9.24 9.70 12.80
CA GLY A 254 9.07 9.32 14.19
C GLY A 254 7.61 9.35 14.64
N ARG A 255 7.41 8.84 15.84
CA ARG A 255 6.10 8.76 16.49
C ARG A 255 6.26 9.07 17.97
N VAL A 256 5.34 9.84 18.49
CA VAL A 256 5.20 10.05 19.95
C VAL A 256 3.77 9.71 20.32
N SER A 257 3.62 8.83 21.30
CA SER A 257 2.34 8.43 21.88
C SER A 257 2.40 8.65 23.40
N VAL A 258 1.32 9.12 23.97
CA VAL A 258 1.16 9.24 25.43
C VAL A 258 -0.02 8.36 25.82
N LEU A 259 0.15 7.55 26.84
CA LEU A 259 -0.95 6.88 27.53
C LEU A 259 -1.20 7.67 28.83
N TRP A 260 -2.44 8.04 29.08
CA TRP A 260 -2.87 8.67 30.30
C TRP A 260 -4.15 8.01 30.83
N GLU A 261 -4.06 7.43 32.04
CA GLU A 261 -5.15 6.77 32.76
C GLU A 261 -5.43 7.53 34.07
N PRO A 262 -6.15 8.69 34.00
CA PRO A 262 -6.44 9.51 35.18
C PRO A 262 -7.33 8.79 36.21
N THR A 263 -8.15 7.85 35.75
CA THR A 263 -8.91 6.90 36.55
C THR A 263 -8.84 5.53 35.93
N PRO A 264 -9.14 4.43 36.66
CA PRO A 264 -9.14 3.09 36.11
C PRO A 264 -10.09 2.90 34.90
N GLU A 265 -11.14 3.71 34.81
CA GLU A 265 -12.15 3.63 33.75
C GLU A 265 -11.81 4.48 32.55
N LEU A 266 -10.99 5.52 32.67
CA LEU A 266 -10.70 6.48 31.62
C LEU A 266 -9.28 6.32 31.10
N LYS A 267 -9.18 6.00 29.79
CA LYS A 267 -7.93 5.88 29.07
C LYS A 267 -7.88 6.87 27.91
N ILE A 268 -6.84 7.67 27.83
CA ILE A 268 -6.64 8.70 26.80
C ILE A 268 -5.27 8.48 26.15
N THR A 269 -5.25 8.35 24.82
CA THR A 269 -4.02 8.10 24.07
C THR A 269 -3.91 9.08 22.90
N PRO A 270 -3.34 10.28 23.09
CA PRO A 270 -2.91 11.15 22.00
C PRO A 270 -1.65 10.60 21.35
N ARG A 271 -1.59 10.71 20.00
CA ARG A 271 -0.44 10.31 19.21
C ARG A 271 -0.17 11.30 18.08
N VAL A 272 1.11 11.49 17.76
CA VAL A 272 1.58 12.23 16.59
C VAL A 272 2.60 11.37 15.86
N VAL A 273 2.45 11.29 14.54
CA VAL A 273 3.37 10.61 13.62
C VAL A 273 3.80 11.60 12.56
N TYR A 274 5.07 11.64 12.25
CA TYR A 274 5.61 12.35 11.08
C TYR A 274 6.58 11.43 10.34
N GLN A 275 6.45 11.42 9.01
CA GLN A 275 7.38 10.72 8.13
C GLN A 275 7.59 11.51 6.85
N GLU A 276 8.81 11.57 6.39
CA GLU A 276 9.18 11.99 5.05
C GLU A 276 9.89 10.83 4.36
N ALA A 277 9.36 10.42 3.19
CA ALA A 277 9.96 9.44 2.30
C ALA A 277 10.34 10.12 0.99
N GLU A 278 11.57 9.92 0.54
CA GLU A 278 12.07 10.44 -0.73
C GLU A 278 12.71 9.33 -1.56
N ALA A 279 12.62 9.43 -2.89
CA ALA A 279 13.42 8.67 -3.83
C ALA A 279 13.86 9.58 -4.98
N ASP A 280 15.09 9.40 -5.47
CA ASP A 280 15.67 10.22 -6.54
C ASP A 280 15.49 9.61 -7.93
N GLY A 281 14.63 8.58 -8.06
CA GLY A 281 14.23 7.92 -9.31
C GLY A 281 13.28 6.76 -9.08
N PHE A 282 12.94 6.08 -10.18
CA PHE A 282 12.02 4.94 -10.20
C PHE A 282 12.76 3.65 -10.53
N ASN A 283 12.22 2.53 -10.07
CA ASN A 283 12.73 1.17 -10.32
C ASN A 283 12.34 0.67 -11.72
N ARG A 284 12.50 1.52 -12.74
CA ARG A 284 12.13 1.25 -14.13
C ARG A 284 13.31 0.71 -14.92
N GLN A 285 13.07 -0.39 -15.63
CA GLN A 285 13.95 -0.96 -16.65
C GLN A 285 13.29 -0.74 -18.01
N GLU A 286 13.90 0.05 -18.89
CA GLU A 286 13.35 0.32 -20.20
C GLU A 286 13.71 -0.76 -21.23
N VAL A 287 12.87 -0.89 -22.24
CA VAL A 287 13.07 -1.74 -23.43
C VAL A 287 13.13 -0.86 -24.67
N TYR A 288 12.38 0.23 -24.67
CA TYR A 288 12.34 1.22 -25.72
C TYR A 288 12.16 2.61 -25.11
N ASN A 289 12.86 3.58 -25.69
CA ASN A 289 12.70 5.00 -25.43
C ASN A 289 12.88 5.75 -26.75
N LEU A 290 12.09 6.80 -27.00
CA LEU A 290 12.18 7.60 -28.22
C LEU A 290 13.61 8.04 -28.56
N TYR A 291 14.38 8.44 -27.53
CA TYR A 291 15.73 8.96 -27.69
C TYR A 291 16.81 7.89 -27.75
N ALA A 292 16.50 6.66 -27.34
CA ALA A 292 17.47 5.59 -27.23
C ALA A 292 16.78 4.24 -27.46
N ASN A 293 17.07 3.62 -28.61
CA ASN A 293 16.48 2.34 -28.98
C ASN A 293 17.36 1.68 -30.08
N PRO A 294 17.09 0.44 -30.51
CA PRO A 294 17.87 -0.25 -31.52
C PRO A 294 17.90 0.42 -32.90
N PHE A 295 17.00 1.36 -33.18
CA PHE A 295 16.86 2.04 -34.45
C PHE A 295 17.51 3.45 -34.47
N THR A 296 17.85 4.01 -33.32
CA THR A 296 18.50 5.33 -33.20
C THR A 296 19.94 5.32 -33.70
N VAL A 297 20.48 6.51 -33.98
CA VAL A 297 21.86 6.69 -34.36
C VAL A 297 22.61 7.50 -33.30
N PRO A 298 23.52 6.89 -32.52
CA PRO A 298 23.87 5.45 -32.53
C PRO A 298 22.77 4.56 -31.93
N PRO A 299 22.68 3.26 -32.33
CA PRO A 299 21.72 2.34 -31.79
C PRO A 299 22.05 1.99 -30.33
N LEU A 300 21.00 1.82 -29.51
CA LEU A 300 21.13 1.45 -28.10
C LEU A 300 20.20 0.31 -27.74
N ASN A 301 20.74 -0.72 -27.10
CA ASN A 301 19.99 -1.80 -26.48
C ASN A 301 20.14 -1.70 -24.97
N PHE A 302 19.02 -1.53 -24.25
CA PHE A 302 19.03 -1.50 -22.79
C PHE A 302 19.45 -2.84 -22.19
N LYS A 303 20.29 -2.79 -21.20
CA LYS A 303 20.60 -3.93 -20.31
C LYS A 303 19.59 -3.99 -19.16
N GLN A 304 19.71 -5.01 -18.31
CA GLN A 304 18.95 -5.06 -17.07
C GLN A 304 19.20 -3.79 -16.24
N ARG A 305 18.16 -3.33 -15.56
CA ARG A 305 18.22 -2.19 -14.62
C ARG A 305 18.72 -0.89 -15.26
N GLN A 306 18.41 -0.67 -16.54
CA GLN A 306 18.77 0.56 -17.27
C GLN A 306 17.56 1.30 -17.78
N GLN A 307 17.64 2.64 -17.77
CA GLN A 307 16.69 3.58 -18.36
C GLN A 307 17.41 4.76 -19.03
N TYR A 308 16.70 5.58 -19.81
CA TYR A 308 17.25 6.78 -20.45
C TYR A 308 16.53 8.03 -19.97
N LEU A 309 17.27 9.02 -19.47
CA LEU A 309 16.70 10.23 -18.87
C LEU A 309 17.31 11.50 -19.48
N LEU A 310 16.45 12.47 -19.82
CA LEU A 310 16.84 13.86 -20.08
C LEU A 310 16.80 14.71 -18.80
N LEU A 311 15.95 14.30 -17.82
CA LEU A 311 15.80 14.97 -16.52
C LEU A 311 15.88 13.96 -15.38
N ARG A 312 16.38 14.40 -14.23
CA ARG A 312 16.32 13.60 -13.00
C ARG A 312 14.88 13.55 -12.49
N GLU A 313 14.53 12.37 -12.02
CA GLU A 313 13.23 12.07 -11.43
C GLU A 313 13.27 12.27 -9.92
N LYS A 314 12.10 12.44 -9.28
CA LYS A 314 12.00 12.52 -7.83
C LYS A 314 10.62 12.11 -7.34
N PHE A 315 10.60 11.38 -6.24
CA PHE A 315 9.42 11.16 -5.41
C PHE A 315 9.65 11.77 -4.03
N ARG A 316 8.62 12.36 -3.44
CA ARG A 316 8.62 12.78 -2.05
C ARG A 316 7.22 12.69 -1.47
N ASP A 317 7.09 12.11 -0.28
CA ASP A 317 5.86 12.04 0.49
C ASP A 317 6.13 12.50 1.92
N LYS A 318 5.49 13.61 2.31
CA LYS A 318 5.44 14.09 3.69
C LYS A 318 4.10 13.75 4.29
N THR A 319 4.10 12.90 5.29
CA THR A 319 2.91 12.44 5.99
C THR A 319 2.97 12.87 7.46
N ALA A 320 1.97 13.61 7.91
CA ALA A 320 1.75 13.95 9.31
C ALA A 320 0.38 13.45 9.76
N ILE A 321 0.35 12.74 10.87
CA ILE A 321 -0.87 12.19 11.47
C ILE A 321 -0.92 12.64 12.93
N ALA A 322 -2.05 13.19 13.35
CA ALA A 322 -2.34 13.46 14.75
C ALA A 322 -3.66 12.79 15.10
N ASP A 323 -3.66 11.94 16.09
CA ASP A 323 -4.89 11.27 16.54
C ASP A 323 -5.01 11.24 18.06
N LEU A 324 -6.25 11.10 18.48
CA LEU A 324 -6.65 11.00 19.87
C LEU A 324 -7.64 9.85 20.00
N THR A 325 -7.26 8.81 20.72
CA THR A 325 -8.16 7.75 21.15
C THR A 325 -8.50 7.95 22.63
N ALA A 326 -9.77 7.99 22.95
CA ALA A 326 -10.27 8.04 24.34
C ALA A 326 -11.27 6.91 24.55
N SER A 327 -11.09 6.12 25.62
CA SER A 327 -12.05 5.09 26.00
C SER A 327 -12.48 5.30 27.46
N TYR A 328 -13.76 5.00 27.72
CA TYR A 328 -14.35 5.04 29.05
C TYR A 328 -15.15 3.77 29.30
N ASP A 329 -14.77 3.05 30.35
CA ASP A 329 -15.44 1.82 30.78
C ASP A 329 -16.56 2.14 31.77
N PHE A 330 -17.81 1.89 31.36
CA PHE A 330 -19.00 2.00 32.22
C PHE A 330 -19.32 0.70 32.97
N GLY A 331 -18.44 -0.29 32.92
CA GLY A 331 -18.65 -1.63 33.47
C GLY A 331 -19.21 -2.58 32.37
N PRO A 332 -20.52 -2.58 32.08
CA PRO A 332 -21.06 -3.46 31.04
C PRO A 332 -20.82 -3.00 29.59
N VAL A 333 -20.41 -1.76 29.39
CA VAL A 333 -20.24 -1.10 28.08
C VAL A 333 -19.02 -0.20 28.09
N GLU A 334 -18.20 -0.27 27.06
CA GLU A 334 -17.11 0.67 26.78
C GLU A 334 -17.52 1.66 25.69
N LEU A 335 -17.29 2.95 25.94
CA LEU A 335 -17.33 4.00 24.91
C LEU A 335 -15.91 4.23 24.41
N THR A 336 -15.71 4.15 23.10
CA THR A 336 -14.45 4.56 22.44
C THR A 336 -14.71 5.71 21.49
N SER A 337 -13.91 6.77 21.56
CA SER A 337 -13.92 7.91 20.63
C SER A 337 -12.55 8.03 19.98
N ILE A 338 -12.51 8.11 18.65
CA ILE A 338 -11.29 8.25 17.86
C ILE A 338 -11.44 9.47 16.97
N THR A 339 -10.56 10.45 17.18
CA THR A 339 -10.44 11.64 16.32
C THR A 339 -9.10 11.56 15.60
N SER A 340 -9.06 11.68 14.29
CA SER A 340 -7.78 11.78 13.58
C SER A 340 -7.75 12.93 12.59
N TYR A 341 -6.57 13.52 12.44
CA TYR A 341 -6.23 14.50 11.41
C TYR A 341 -4.98 14.06 10.67
N ILE A 342 -5.06 14.03 9.35
CA ILE A 342 -3.97 13.65 8.46
C ILE A 342 -3.68 14.82 7.51
N HIS A 343 -2.41 15.15 7.39
CA HIS A 343 -1.90 16.08 6.38
C HIS A 343 -0.83 15.38 5.56
N ARG A 344 -0.97 15.43 4.21
CA ARG A 344 0.04 14.90 3.30
C ARG A 344 0.38 15.89 2.21
N ASP A 345 1.65 15.89 1.82
CA ASP A 345 2.20 16.64 0.68
C ASP A 345 3.06 15.68 -0.14
N ILE A 346 2.56 15.31 -1.33
CA ILE A 346 3.17 14.32 -2.20
C ILE A 346 3.64 15.00 -3.48
N LEU A 347 4.88 14.71 -3.88
CA LEU A 347 5.46 15.10 -5.16
C LEU A 347 5.88 13.85 -5.92
N VAL A 348 5.40 13.71 -7.16
CA VAL A 348 5.92 12.77 -8.15
C VAL A 348 6.43 13.58 -9.32
N SER A 349 7.73 13.56 -9.55
CA SER A 349 8.40 14.26 -10.64
C SER A 349 9.07 13.22 -11.54
N ARG A 350 8.59 13.11 -12.78
CA ARG A 350 9.04 12.12 -13.76
C ARG A 350 9.61 12.80 -14.99
N ASP A 351 10.60 12.16 -15.61
CA ASP A 351 11.03 12.52 -16.95
C ASP A 351 9.95 12.11 -17.96
N ALA A 352 9.28 13.08 -18.53
CA ALA A 352 8.28 12.92 -19.58
C ALA A 352 8.78 13.46 -20.93
N SER A 353 10.09 13.61 -21.07
CA SER A 353 10.67 14.15 -22.31
C SER A 353 10.32 13.28 -23.52
N ALA A 354 10.34 11.95 -23.37
CA ALA A 354 9.94 11.05 -24.45
C ALA A 354 8.46 11.19 -24.82
N LEU A 355 7.58 11.42 -23.84
CA LEU A 355 6.16 11.72 -24.08
C LEU A 355 6.01 13.01 -24.90
N THR A 356 6.56 14.12 -24.38
CA THR A 356 6.49 15.43 -25.05
C THR A 356 7.16 15.37 -26.42
N GLY A 357 8.36 14.78 -26.51
CA GLY A 357 9.10 14.61 -27.78
C GLY A 357 8.31 13.82 -28.83
N SER A 358 7.63 12.75 -28.42
CA SER A 358 6.81 11.95 -29.34
C SER A 358 5.64 12.75 -29.94
N VAL A 359 5.05 13.65 -29.18
CA VAL A 359 4.01 14.57 -29.68
C VAL A 359 4.64 15.63 -30.59
N SER A 360 5.82 16.14 -30.23
CA SER A 360 6.54 17.15 -31.03
C SER A 360 6.93 16.60 -32.41
N VAL A 361 7.29 15.30 -32.53
CA VAL A 361 7.52 14.64 -33.83
C VAL A 361 6.24 14.64 -34.67
N ASP A 362 5.09 14.24 -34.08
CA ASP A 362 3.81 14.25 -34.79
C ASP A 362 3.39 15.65 -35.26
N LEU A 363 3.72 16.68 -34.48
CA LEU A 363 3.44 18.08 -34.83
C LEU A 363 4.43 18.65 -35.86
N GLY A 364 5.47 17.91 -36.25
CA GLY A 364 6.47 18.35 -37.20
C GLY A 364 7.47 19.35 -36.64
N PHE A 365 7.73 19.33 -35.33
CA PHE A 365 8.74 20.19 -34.73
C PHE A 365 10.15 19.80 -35.23
N PRO A 366 11.09 20.74 -35.33
CA PRO A 366 12.49 20.42 -35.59
C PRO A 366 13.07 19.63 -34.40
N ASP A 367 14.17 18.89 -34.62
CA ASP A 367 14.86 18.09 -33.64
C ASP A 367 15.14 18.82 -32.32
N ALA A 368 15.44 20.13 -32.39
CA ALA A 368 15.65 20.96 -31.20
C ALA A 368 14.39 21.07 -30.32
N GLY A 369 13.19 21.07 -30.90
CA GLY A 369 11.92 21.09 -30.19
C GLY A 369 11.56 19.70 -29.67
N VAL A 370 11.92 18.62 -30.37
CA VAL A 370 11.73 17.24 -29.95
C VAL A 370 12.61 16.88 -28.73
N ASN A 371 13.82 17.41 -28.68
CA ASN A 371 14.81 17.14 -27.62
C ASN A 371 14.66 18.02 -26.38
N LEU A 372 13.58 18.78 -26.24
CA LEU A 372 13.38 19.60 -25.03
C LEU A 372 13.14 18.73 -23.81
N PRO A 373 13.86 18.96 -22.70
CA PRO A 373 13.60 18.28 -21.45
C PRO A 373 12.23 18.66 -20.88
N SER A 374 11.42 17.67 -20.54
CA SER A 374 10.04 17.85 -20.10
C SER A 374 9.80 17.09 -18.80
N ASN A 375 9.30 17.81 -17.78
CA ASN A 375 9.09 17.26 -16.44
C ASN A 375 7.60 17.07 -16.15
N LEU A 376 7.12 15.84 -16.07
CA LEU A 376 5.78 15.57 -15.54
C LEU A 376 5.81 15.69 -14.03
N ARG A 377 5.23 16.77 -13.53
CA ARG A 377 5.22 17.11 -12.11
C ARG A 377 3.81 17.02 -11.55
N ASP A 378 3.58 15.98 -10.79
CA ASP A 378 2.34 15.71 -10.08
C ASP A 378 2.50 16.09 -8.60
N THR A 379 1.58 16.88 -8.06
CA THR A 379 1.56 17.23 -6.64
C THR A 379 0.19 16.96 -6.06
N THR A 380 0.16 16.31 -4.90
CA THR A 380 -1.06 16.05 -4.14
C THR A 380 -0.93 16.65 -2.75
N LYS A 381 -1.87 17.52 -2.36
CA LYS A 381 -2.04 17.97 -0.98
C LYS A 381 -3.33 17.41 -0.44
N LEU A 382 -3.25 16.74 0.70
CA LEU A 382 -4.40 16.13 1.36
C LEU A 382 -4.50 16.62 2.79
N LYS A 383 -5.73 16.98 3.19
CA LYS A 383 -6.14 17.18 4.58
C LYS A 383 -7.34 16.31 4.83
N GLN A 384 -7.25 15.43 5.81
CA GLN A 384 -8.34 14.53 6.17
C GLN A 384 -8.61 14.63 7.66
N TRP A 385 -9.87 14.82 8.02
CA TRP A 385 -10.35 14.74 9.39
C TRP A 385 -11.35 13.60 9.49
N THR A 386 -11.20 12.75 10.52
CA THR A 386 -12.13 11.66 10.79
C THR A 386 -12.53 11.65 12.26
N GLN A 387 -13.77 11.25 12.51
CA GLN A 387 -14.32 11.01 13.84
C GLN A 387 -15.06 9.69 13.84
N GLU A 388 -14.69 8.78 14.71
CA GLU A 388 -15.47 7.58 15.04
C GLU A 388 -15.84 7.62 16.52
N ALA A 389 -17.09 7.28 16.84
CA ALA A 389 -17.52 7.03 18.21
C ALA A 389 -18.29 5.72 18.23
N ARG A 390 -17.92 4.83 19.16
CA ARG A 390 -18.55 3.51 19.27
C ARG A 390 -18.77 3.09 20.72
N LEU A 391 -19.83 2.32 20.91
CA LEU A 391 -20.14 1.61 22.15
C LEU A 391 -19.98 0.12 21.90
N ALA A 392 -19.34 -0.59 22.81
CA ALA A 392 -19.15 -2.03 22.74
C ALA A 392 -19.45 -2.68 24.09
N SER A 393 -20.03 -3.88 24.09
CA SER A 393 -20.20 -4.66 25.32
C SER A 393 -18.84 -5.15 25.82
N THR A 394 -18.60 -5.12 27.13
CA THR A 394 -17.36 -5.54 27.78
C THR A 394 -17.44 -6.91 28.44
N GLY A 395 -18.65 -7.36 28.81
CA GLY A 395 -18.85 -8.60 29.53
C GLY A 395 -18.58 -9.88 28.72
N THR A 396 -18.53 -11.01 29.43
CA THR A 396 -18.36 -12.38 28.88
C THR A 396 -19.68 -13.09 28.57
N GLY A 397 -20.82 -12.38 28.64
CA GLY A 397 -22.14 -12.92 28.37
C GLY A 397 -22.29 -13.46 26.93
N PRO A 398 -23.34 -14.25 26.69
CA PRO A 398 -23.55 -14.89 25.38
C PRO A 398 -23.87 -13.89 24.27
N PHE A 399 -24.40 -12.72 24.60
CA PHE A 399 -24.67 -11.64 23.65
C PHE A 399 -23.59 -10.59 23.72
N GLN A 400 -22.92 -10.37 22.60
CA GLN A 400 -21.87 -9.35 22.43
C GLN A 400 -22.25 -8.43 21.28
N TRP A 401 -21.95 -7.15 21.39
CA TRP A 401 -22.32 -6.19 20.36
C TRP A 401 -21.35 -5.00 20.31
N VAL A 402 -21.32 -4.36 19.15
CA VAL A 402 -20.70 -3.05 18.91
C VAL A 402 -21.66 -2.22 18.08
N PHE A 403 -21.77 -0.92 18.38
CA PHE A 403 -22.53 0.05 17.60
C PHE A 403 -21.78 1.37 17.55
N GLY A 404 -21.73 2.03 16.40
CA GLY A 404 -20.99 3.28 16.26
C GLY A 404 -21.40 4.13 15.07
N GLY A 405 -20.87 5.35 15.08
CA GLY A 405 -20.98 6.32 14.00
C GLY A 405 -19.61 6.76 13.52
N PHE A 406 -19.51 7.07 12.26
CA PHE A 406 -18.29 7.52 11.59
C PHE A 406 -18.59 8.74 10.72
N TYR A 407 -17.68 9.70 10.75
CA TYR A 407 -17.66 10.85 9.86
C TYR A 407 -16.26 11.06 9.30
N SER A 408 -16.18 11.42 8.01
CA SER A 408 -14.93 11.79 7.34
C SER A 408 -15.15 13.03 6.47
N HIS A 409 -14.16 13.94 6.51
CA HIS A 409 -14.05 15.08 5.62
C HIS A 409 -12.63 15.11 5.05
N VAL A 410 -12.53 15.08 3.72
CA VAL A 410 -11.27 15.09 2.99
C VAL A 410 -11.26 16.27 2.04
N ASP A 411 -10.25 17.15 2.19
CA ASP A 411 -9.85 18.13 1.19
C ASP A 411 -8.61 17.61 0.49
N ARG A 412 -8.70 17.41 -0.82
CA ARG A 412 -7.60 16.89 -1.65
C ARG A 412 -7.43 17.79 -2.86
N ILE A 413 -6.23 18.30 -3.08
CA ILE A 413 -5.88 19.10 -4.22
C ILE A 413 -4.79 18.39 -5.00
N TYR A 414 -5.10 18.01 -6.24
CA TYR A 414 -4.15 17.44 -7.17
C TYR A 414 -3.84 18.46 -8.26
N HIS A 415 -2.54 18.66 -8.54
CA HIS A 415 -2.08 19.44 -9.65
C HIS A 415 -1.16 18.59 -10.52
N GLN A 416 -1.33 18.68 -11.82
CA GLN A 416 -0.41 18.15 -12.80
C GLN A 416 0.15 19.28 -13.66
N ARG A 417 1.45 19.29 -13.88
CA ARG A 417 2.17 20.26 -14.72
C ARG A 417 3.18 19.53 -15.57
N LEU A 418 3.43 20.09 -16.78
CA LEU A 418 4.40 19.56 -17.72
C LEU A 418 5.39 20.65 -18.15
N PRO A 419 6.13 21.30 -17.20
CA PRO A 419 7.11 22.31 -17.58
C PRO A 419 8.14 21.78 -18.58
N THR A 420 8.22 22.47 -19.74
CA THR A 420 9.08 22.17 -20.88
C THR A 420 9.66 23.47 -21.40
N PRO A 421 10.71 24.02 -20.76
CA PRO A 421 11.25 25.34 -21.09
C PRO A 421 11.57 25.51 -22.57
N GLY A 422 11.04 26.57 -23.21
CA GLY A 422 11.21 26.87 -24.61
C GLY A 422 10.16 26.25 -25.55
N TYR A 423 9.21 25.45 -25.02
CA TYR A 423 8.24 24.73 -25.83
C TYR A 423 7.31 25.66 -26.62
N ASP A 424 6.83 26.75 -25.98
CA ASP A 424 5.91 27.71 -26.61
C ASP A 424 6.48 28.35 -27.85
N ALA A 425 7.80 28.59 -27.88
CA ALA A 425 8.47 29.17 -29.06
C ALA A 425 8.38 28.20 -30.27
N PHE A 426 8.49 26.90 -30.08
CA PHE A 426 8.31 25.91 -31.14
C PHE A 426 6.85 25.74 -31.54
N VAL A 427 5.91 25.80 -30.59
CA VAL A 427 4.47 25.80 -30.84
C VAL A 427 4.10 26.98 -31.75
N ASP A 428 4.49 28.20 -31.39
CA ASP A 428 4.15 29.40 -32.14
C ASP A 428 4.84 29.46 -33.50
N ALA A 429 6.06 28.93 -33.61
CA ALA A 429 6.77 28.84 -34.86
C ALA A 429 6.17 27.82 -35.84
N THR A 430 5.65 26.73 -35.35
CA THR A 430 5.15 25.60 -36.18
C THR A 430 3.66 25.67 -36.45
N LEU A 431 2.85 26.03 -35.43
CA LEU A 431 1.40 26.03 -35.49
C LEU A 431 0.78 27.42 -35.70
N GLY A 432 1.60 28.47 -35.65
CA GLY A 432 1.21 29.87 -35.84
C GLY A 432 1.38 30.70 -34.58
N ALA A 433 1.77 31.98 -34.77
CA ALA A 433 2.06 32.88 -33.67
C ALA A 433 0.85 33.07 -32.75
N GLY A 434 1.07 32.97 -31.46
CA GLY A 434 0.04 33.12 -30.41
C GLY A 434 -0.76 31.83 -30.10
N THR A 435 -0.49 30.71 -30.77
CA THR A 435 -1.17 29.43 -30.50
C THR A 435 -0.95 28.98 -29.06
N SER A 436 0.28 29.06 -28.55
CA SER A 436 0.61 28.69 -27.18
C SER A 436 -0.21 29.45 -26.14
N ALA A 437 -0.33 30.79 -26.31
CA ALA A 437 -1.12 31.62 -25.41
C ALA A 437 -2.62 31.37 -25.52
N ALA A 438 -3.14 31.03 -26.72
CA ALA A 438 -4.55 30.78 -26.97
C ALA A 438 -5.04 29.49 -26.25
N VAL A 439 -4.19 28.42 -26.12
CA VAL A 439 -4.53 27.19 -25.47
C VAL A 439 -4.16 27.13 -23.97
N ALA A 440 -3.51 28.16 -23.45
CA ALA A 440 -2.98 28.19 -22.09
C ALA A 440 -4.06 28.08 -20.98
N ASN A 441 -5.29 28.55 -21.25
CA ASN A 441 -6.41 28.59 -20.28
C ASN A 441 -6.01 29.18 -18.91
N GLY A 442 -5.19 30.24 -18.90
CA GLY A 442 -4.74 30.94 -17.69
C GLY A 442 -3.53 30.32 -16.98
N PHE A 443 -2.99 29.20 -17.48
CA PHE A 443 -1.74 28.65 -16.97
C PHE A 443 -0.52 29.38 -17.52
N GLY A 444 0.63 29.18 -16.84
CA GLY A 444 1.90 29.77 -17.23
C GLY A 444 2.47 29.23 -18.54
N PRO A 445 3.44 29.94 -19.16
CA PRO A 445 4.06 29.51 -20.41
C PRO A 445 4.93 28.27 -20.26
N ASP A 446 5.34 27.72 -21.41
CA ASP A 446 6.25 26.58 -21.52
C ASP A 446 5.78 25.33 -20.72
N SER A 447 4.47 25.10 -20.70
CA SER A 447 3.88 23.91 -20.06
C SER A 447 2.74 23.39 -20.94
N PRO A 448 3.03 22.44 -21.83
CA PRO A 448 2.05 21.95 -22.79
C PRO A 448 0.88 21.17 -22.17
N TYR A 449 0.99 20.77 -20.91
CA TYR A 449 -0.13 20.20 -20.14
C TYR A 449 -0.18 20.76 -18.73
N ASN A 450 -1.36 21.18 -18.31
CA ASN A 450 -1.66 21.62 -16.95
C ASN A 450 -3.04 21.12 -16.56
N ALA A 451 -3.18 20.69 -15.29
CA ALA A 451 -4.48 20.36 -14.71
C ALA A 451 -4.50 20.70 -13.21
N ASP A 452 -5.64 21.21 -12.76
CA ASP A 452 -5.97 21.50 -11.36
C ASP A 452 -7.27 20.78 -11.00
N LEU A 453 -7.19 19.91 -10.02
CA LEU A 453 -8.29 19.05 -9.58
C LEU A 453 -8.44 19.10 -8.05
N PRO A 454 -9.11 20.12 -7.51
CA PRO A 454 -9.51 20.11 -6.11
C PRO A 454 -10.75 19.22 -5.89
N TYR A 455 -10.70 18.44 -4.81
CA TYR A 455 -11.77 17.55 -4.37
C TYR A 455 -12.14 17.82 -2.92
N VAL A 456 -13.44 17.78 -2.64
CA VAL A 456 -13.99 17.74 -1.29
C VAL A 456 -14.84 16.48 -1.15
N ILE A 457 -14.46 15.60 -0.24
CA ILE A 457 -15.13 14.32 -0.02
C ILE A 457 -15.68 14.30 1.40
N LYS A 458 -16.98 14.00 1.55
CA LYS A 458 -17.65 13.85 2.85
C LYS A 458 -18.33 12.50 2.93
N GLN A 459 -18.16 11.82 4.05
CA GLN A 459 -18.82 10.56 4.32
C GLN A 459 -19.37 10.55 5.74
N THR A 460 -20.60 10.08 5.90
CA THR A 460 -21.23 9.77 7.18
C THR A 460 -21.66 8.31 7.17
N ALA A 461 -21.50 7.61 8.28
CA ALA A 461 -21.96 6.24 8.40
C ALA A 461 -22.40 5.89 9.82
N LEU A 462 -23.36 4.95 9.90
CA LEU A 462 -23.75 4.27 11.12
C LEU A 462 -23.50 2.78 10.93
N PHE A 463 -22.91 2.12 11.92
CA PHE A 463 -22.60 0.71 11.83
C PHE A 463 -22.90 0.00 13.15
N GLY A 464 -23.17 -1.29 13.07
CA GLY A 464 -23.32 -2.13 14.24
C GLY A 464 -23.23 -3.60 13.89
N GLU A 465 -22.80 -4.39 14.85
CA GLU A 465 -22.70 -5.84 14.77
C GLU A 465 -23.03 -6.44 16.12
N GLY A 466 -23.83 -7.50 16.13
CA GLY A 466 -24.15 -8.26 17.31
C GLY A 466 -23.86 -9.75 17.10
N SER A 467 -23.39 -10.42 18.13
CA SER A 467 -23.18 -11.88 18.12
C SER A 467 -23.84 -12.54 19.31
N TYR A 468 -24.44 -13.69 19.10
CA TYR A 468 -25.06 -14.50 20.14
C TYR A 468 -24.50 -15.92 20.12
N ARG A 469 -23.96 -16.36 21.28
CA ARG A 469 -23.43 -17.71 21.47
C ARG A 469 -24.46 -18.58 22.18
N PHE A 470 -24.75 -19.72 21.60
CA PHE A 470 -25.58 -20.78 22.19
C PHE A 470 -24.90 -22.14 22.05
N ASN A 471 -24.50 -22.69 23.15
CA ASN A 471 -23.67 -23.91 23.18
C ASN A 471 -22.40 -23.78 22.31
N GLN A 472 -22.27 -24.65 21.32
CA GLN A 472 -21.14 -24.70 20.36
C GLN A 472 -21.33 -23.78 19.14
N PHE A 473 -22.46 -23.08 19.04
CA PHE A 473 -22.76 -22.22 17.91
C PHE A 473 -22.70 -20.76 18.31
N LYS A 474 -22.21 -19.93 17.39
CA LYS A 474 -22.22 -18.47 17.49
C LYS A 474 -22.76 -17.89 16.20
N LEU A 475 -23.81 -17.09 16.29
CA LEU A 475 -24.35 -16.35 15.16
C LEU A 475 -23.96 -14.89 15.30
N THR A 476 -23.40 -14.29 14.26
CA THR A 476 -23.04 -12.87 14.18
C THR A 476 -23.78 -12.23 13.02
N ALA A 477 -24.40 -11.08 13.25
CA ALA A 477 -25.03 -10.28 12.22
C ALA A 477 -24.73 -8.80 12.43
N GLY A 478 -24.46 -8.10 11.36
CA GLY A 478 -24.14 -6.68 11.38
C GLY A 478 -24.47 -5.98 10.07
N GLY A 479 -24.34 -4.66 10.09
CA GLY A 479 -24.55 -3.82 8.92
C GLY A 479 -23.99 -2.42 9.11
N ARG A 480 -23.73 -1.77 7.99
CA ARG A 480 -23.34 -0.36 7.90
C ARG A 480 -24.20 0.36 6.89
N TRP A 481 -24.84 1.41 7.33
CA TRP A 481 -25.41 2.41 6.45
C TRP A 481 -24.38 3.51 6.21
N TYR A 482 -24.33 4.04 4.97
CA TYR A 482 -23.44 5.14 4.61
C TYR A 482 -24.13 6.12 3.68
N ASP A 483 -23.70 7.38 3.77
CA ASP A 483 -24.01 8.47 2.85
C ASP A 483 -22.69 9.16 2.48
N PHE A 484 -22.51 9.42 1.18
CA PHE A 484 -21.28 9.92 0.59
C PHE A 484 -21.57 11.05 -0.39
N LYS A 485 -20.75 12.08 -0.33
CA LYS A 485 -20.75 13.16 -1.32
C LYS A 485 -19.32 13.53 -1.70
N GLU A 486 -19.02 13.57 -3.00
CA GLU A 486 -17.82 14.14 -3.57
C GLU A 486 -18.18 15.35 -4.40
N THR A 487 -17.42 16.42 -4.28
CA THR A 487 -17.50 17.62 -5.14
C THR A 487 -16.10 17.86 -5.67
N ARG A 488 -15.96 18.09 -6.98
CA ARG A 488 -14.69 18.39 -7.62
C ARG A 488 -14.77 19.58 -8.56
N ASP A 489 -13.65 20.23 -8.77
CA ASP A 489 -13.42 21.07 -9.93
C ASP A 489 -12.40 20.39 -10.84
N PHE A 490 -12.44 20.72 -12.13
CA PHE A 490 -11.47 20.28 -13.12
C PHE A 490 -11.15 21.46 -14.03
N ILE A 491 -9.89 21.88 -14.03
CA ILE A 491 -9.41 22.96 -14.87
C ILE A 491 -8.15 22.46 -15.56
N ASN A 492 -8.11 22.47 -16.90
CA ASN A 492 -6.93 22.10 -17.65
C ASN A 492 -6.58 23.12 -18.73
N GLY A 493 -5.33 23.07 -19.22
CA GLY A 493 -4.87 23.93 -20.30
C GLY A 493 -3.47 23.58 -20.78
N GLY A 494 -3.08 24.14 -21.90
CA GLY A 494 -1.87 23.87 -22.65
C GLY A 494 -2.15 23.11 -23.96
N LEU A 495 -1.15 22.93 -24.80
CA LEU A 495 -1.31 22.32 -26.12
C LEU A 495 -1.88 20.89 -26.08
N PHE A 496 -1.57 20.14 -25.03
CA PHE A 496 -2.00 18.75 -24.86
C PHE A 496 -3.34 18.59 -24.13
N ALA A 497 -4.03 19.68 -23.88
CA ALA A 497 -5.29 19.71 -23.15
C ALA A 497 -6.36 20.50 -23.90
N PRO A 498 -7.66 20.12 -23.81
CA PRO A 498 -8.73 20.84 -24.52
C PRO A 498 -9.08 22.23 -23.94
N GLY A 499 -8.45 22.67 -22.84
CA GLY A 499 -8.71 23.98 -22.22
C GLY A 499 -10.06 24.07 -21.52
N LEU A 500 -10.45 22.99 -20.82
CA LEU A 500 -11.76 22.87 -20.16
C LEU A 500 -11.74 23.39 -18.73
N THR A 501 -12.89 23.88 -18.29
CA THR A 501 -13.16 24.27 -16.91
C THR A 501 -14.52 23.78 -16.47
N PHE A 502 -14.55 22.84 -15.54
CA PHE A 502 -15.74 22.34 -14.86
C PHE A 502 -15.66 22.68 -13.38
N ILE A 503 -16.69 23.28 -12.83
CA ILE A 503 -16.73 23.74 -11.44
C ILE A 503 -17.92 23.12 -10.73
N GLY A 504 -17.66 22.47 -9.58
CA GLY A 504 -18.70 21.97 -8.69
C GLY A 504 -19.36 20.67 -9.13
N ASP A 505 -18.71 19.89 -10.00
CA ASP A 505 -19.17 18.53 -10.34
C ASP A 505 -19.39 17.72 -9.07
N THR A 506 -20.53 17.03 -8.99
CA THR A 506 -20.92 16.35 -7.74
C THR A 506 -21.34 14.92 -8.00
N THR A 507 -20.74 14.00 -7.26
CA THR A 507 -21.17 12.59 -7.16
C THR A 507 -21.71 12.31 -5.77
N LYS A 508 -22.81 11.58 -5.67
CA LYS A 508 -23.43 11.18 -4.39
C LYS A 508 -23.78 9.71 -4.44
N SER A 509 -23.61 9.06 -3.31
CA SER A 509 -23.95 7.65 -3.15
C SER A 509 -24.42 7.39 -1.72
N ASN A 510 -25.32 6.46 -1.56
CA ASN A 510 -25.72 5.92 -0.26
C ASN A 510 -26.02 4.44 -0.38
N GLY A 511 -25.90 3.71 0.72
CA GLY A 511 -26.15 2.28 0.67
C GLY A 511 -26.09 1.60 2.02
N PHE A 512 -26.22 0.27 1.95
CA PHE A 512 -26.15 -0.60 3.12
C PHE A 512 -25.26 -1.82 2.84
N SER A 513 -24.34 -2.10 3.77
CA SER A 513 -23.38 -3.20 3.71
C SER A 513 -23.61 -4.18 4.87
N PRO A 514 -24.42 -5.25 4.65
CA PRO A 514 -24.68 -6.27 5.65
C PRO A 514 -23.57 -7.34 5.71
N ARG A 515 -23.47 -8.00 6.90
CA ARG A 515 -22.67 -9.20 7.12
C ARG A 515 -23.41 -10.17 8.03
N VAL A 516 -23.35 -11.47 7.71
CA VAL A 516 -23.85 -12.56 8.57
C VAL A 516 -22.81 -13.65 8.61
N ILE A 517 -22.53 -14.16 9.83
CA ILE A 517 -21.56 -15.24 10.06
C ILE A 517 -22.19 -16.26 11.01
N ALA A 518 -22.11 -17.53 10.63
CA ALA A 518 -22.41 -18.65 11.52
C ALA A 518 -21.10 -19.40 11.85
N THR A 519 -20.83 -19.61 13.14
CA THR A 519 -19.62 -20.28 13.62
C THR A 519 -20.03 -21.48 14.44
N TRP A 520 -19.39 -22.63 14.20
CA TRP A 520 -19.50 -23.85 14.98
C TRP A 520 -18.17 -24.18 15.65
N GLU A 521 -18.17 -24.26 16.98
CA GLU A 521 -16.99 -24.50 17.82
C GLU A 521 -17.23 -25.77 18.65
N PRO A 522 -17.06 -27.01 18.06
CA PRO A 522 -17.32 -28.26 18.74
C PRO A 522 -16.39 -28.51 19.95
N ASN A 523 -15.23 -27.87 19.95
CA ASN A 523 -14.25 -27.90 21.05
C ASN A 523 -13.31 -26.67 20.91
N ARG A 524 -12.42 -26.48 21.89
CA ARG A 524 -11.49 -25.35 21.96
C ARG A 524 -10.46 -25.30 20.80
N ASN A 525 -10.26 -26.45 20.12
CA ASN A 525 -9.20 -26.56 19.10
C ASN A 525 -9.73 -26.40 17.68
N LEU A 526 -11.04 -26.38 17.47
CA LEU A 526 -11.65 -26.37 16.14
C LEU A 526 -12.78 -25.36 16.05
N SER A 527 -12.69 -24.49 15.10
CA SER A 527 -13.75 -23.55 14.70
C SER A 527 -14.02 -23.68 13.20
N VAL A 528 -15.29 -23.79 12.84
CA VAL A 528 -15.77 -23.79 11.45
C VAL A 528 -16.71 -22.61 11.29
N ASN A 529 -16.49 -21.80 10.25
CA ASN A 529 -17.32 -20.63 10.00
C ASN A 529 -17.84 -20.60 8.56
N ILE A 530 -19.02 -20.02 8.39
CA ILE A 530 -19.63 -19.72 7.10
C ILE A 530 -20.09 -18.27 7.16
N GLN A 531 -19.75 -17.47 6.15
CA GLN A 531 -20.15 -16.07 6.10
C GLN A 531 -20.68 -15.65 4.74
N ALA A 532 -21.58 -14.65 4.78
CA ALA A 532 -21.94 -13.82 3.65
C ALA A 532 -21.74 -12.36 4.04
N ALA A 533 -20.92 -11.62 3.28
CA ALA A 533 -20.59 -10.25 3.57
C ALA A 533 -20.63 -9.40 2.29
N LYS A 534 -21.20 -8.19 2.38
CA LYS A 534 -21.20 -7.21 1.30
C LYS A 534 -20.07 -6.19 1.50
N GLY A 535 -19.32 -5.90 0.44
CA GLY A 535 -18.38 -4.80 0.35
C GLY A 535 -18.84 -3.77 -0.67
N PHE A 536 -18.29 -2.56 -0.60
CA PHE A 536 -18.58 -1.49 -1.55
C PHE A 536 -17.40 -0.54 -1.71
N ARG A 537 -17.24 -0.01 -2.92
CA ARG A 537 -16.32 1.07 -3.26
C ARG A 537 -17.10 2.18 -3.95
N LEU A 538 -16.86 3.41 -3.53
CA LEU A 538 -17.60 4.56 -4.00
C LEU A 538 -17.28 4.90 -5.45
N GLY A 539 -18.26 5.35 -6.21
CA GLY A 539 -18.12 5.85 -7.56
C GLY A 539 -17.38 7.19 -7.63
N GLY A 540 -17.30 7.72 -8.83
CA GLY A 540 -16.61 8.97 -9.10
C GLY A 540 -17.00 9.54 -10.48
N ILE A 541 -16.16 10.44 -11.00
CA ILE A 541 -16.32 11.05 -12.33
C ILE A 541 -15.01 10.89 -13.09
N ASN A 542 -15.07 10.45 -14.35
CA ASN A 542 -13.93 10.40 -15.25
C ASN A 542 -13.45 11.79 -15.62
N ASP A 543 -12.16 11.93 -15.82
CA ASP A 543 -11.59 13.14 -16.40
C ASP A 543 -11.89 13.20 -17.90
N PRO A 544 -11.96 14.39 -18.51
CA PRO A 544 -12.02 14.55 -19.95
C PRO A 544 -10.79 13.92 -20.63
N LEU A 545 -10.93 13.49 -21.88
CA LEU A 545 -9.80 13.07 -22.70
C LEU A 545 -8.87 14.25 -23.00
N ASN A 546 -7.59 13.95 -23.17
CA ASN A 546 -6.63 14.86 -23.78
C ASN A 546 -6.82 14.81 -25.31
N GLU A 547 -7.90 15.39 -25.80
CA GLU A 547 -8.38 15.28 -27.19
C GLU A 547 -7.29 15.58 -28.21
N THR A 548 -6.45 16.58 -27.93
CA THR A 548 -5.36 17.02 -28.81
C THR A 548 -4.26 15.94 -28.99
N LEU A 549 -4.20 14.94 -28.14
CA LEU A 549 -3.28 13.80 -28.23
C LEU A 549 -3.90 12.56 -28.85
N CYS A 550 -5.24 12.52 -28.95
CA CYS A 550 -5.96 11.37 -29.44
C CYS A 550 -5.78 11.21 -30.96
N SER A 551 -5.64 9.96 -31.44
CA SER A 551 -6.00 9.67 -32.81
C SER A 551 -7.52 9.84 -32.99
N PRO A 552 -8.03 10.13 -34.20
CA PRO A 552 -9.47 10.22 -34.44
C PRO A 552 -10.21 8.94 -34.05
N GLU A 553 -9.57 7.78 -34.21
CA GLU A 553 -10.12 6.47 -33.84
C GLU A 553 -10.26 6.33 -32.31
N ASP A 554 -9.20 6.63 -31.56
CA ASP A 554 -9.21 6.54 -30.09
C ASP A 554 -10.16 7.58 -29.48
N PHE A 555 -10.22 8.80 -30.04
CA PHE A 555 -11.19 9.79 -29.60
C PHE A 555 -12.63 9.30 -29.76
N ALA A 556 -13.00 8.79 -30.96
CA ALA A 556 -14.33 8.27 -31.20
C ALA A 556 -14.68 7.07 -30.30
N LEU A 557 -13.68 6.26 -29.93
CA LEU A 557 -13.87 5.06 -29.12
C LEU A 557 -14.05 5.37 -27.64
N TYR A 558 -13.30 6.32 -27.09
CA TYR A 558 -13.23 6.60 -25.64
C TYR A 558 -14.03 7.83 -25.19
N SER A 559 -14.32 8.79 -26.09
CA SER A 559 -15.04 10.02 -25.73
C SER A 559 -16.42 9.79 -25.06
N PRO A 560 -17.19 8.72 -25.38
CA PRO A 560 -18.46 8.48 -24.70
C PRO A 560 -18.35 8.20 -23.18
N PHE A 561 -17.15 7.91 -22.68
CA PHE A 561 -16.89 7.61 -21.27
C PHE A 561 -16.14 8.73 -20.54
N ALA A 562 -15.64 9.69 -21.28
CA ALA A 562 -14.90 10.83 -20.75
C ALA A 562 -15.85 11.85 -20.12
N ALA A 563 -15.42 12.47 -19.00
CA ALA A 563 -16.22 13.42 -18.21
C ALA A 563 -17.55 12.86 -17.65
N GLU A 564 -17.80 11.56 -17.80
CA GLU A 564 -18.99 10.89 -17.29
C GLU A 564 -18.75 10.32 -15.88
N SER A 565 -19.82 10.26 -15.08
CA SER A 565 -19.79 9.58 -13.78
C SER A 565 -19.78 8.07 -13.95
N TYR A 566 -19.15 7.39 -13.00
CA TYR A 566 -19.21 5.94 -12.85
C TYR A 566 -19.77 5.56 -11.49
N ASP A 567 -20.50 4.43 -11.46
CA ASP A 567 -21.26 3.99 -10.31
C ASP A 567 -20.40 3.32 -9.24
N ASP A 568 -21.00 3.15 -8.06
CA ASP A 568 -20.43 2.36 -6.97
C ASP A 568 -20.21 0.91 -7.40
N GLU A 569 -19.01 0.39 -7.09
CA GLU A 569 -18.73 -1.03 -7.14
C GLU A 569 -19.26 -1.70 -5.89
N THR A 570 -19.95 -2.82 -6.04
CA THR A 570 -20.41 -3.63 -4.92
C THR A 570 -20.05 -5.09 -5.12
N LEU A 571 -19.81 -5.78 -4.03
CA LEU A 571 -19.55 -7.21 -4.09
C LEU A 571 -20.19 -7.97 -2.93
N TRP A 572 -20.52 -9.25 -3.17
CA TRP A 572 -20.90 -10.22 -2.17
C TRP A 572 -19.83 -11.31 -2.10
N ASN A 573 -19.30 -11.53 -0.91
CA ASN A 573 -18.39 -12.63 -0.62
C ASN A 573 -19.10 -13.71 0.19
N TYR A 574 -19.04 -14.94 -0.30
CA TYR A 574 -19.48 -16.15 0.39
C TYR A 574 -18.24 -16.96 0.75
N GLU A 575 -18.09 -17.30 2.01
CA GLU A 575 -16.89 -17.95 2.52
C GLU A 575 -17.25 -19.07 3.46
N ALA A 576 -16.51 -20.19 3.39
CA ALA A 576 -16.48 -21.23 4.41
C ALA A 576 -15.02 -21.41 4.86
N GLY A 577 -14.79 -21.36 6.18
CA GLY A 577 -13.48 -21.42 6.78
C GLY A 577 -13.38 -22.44 7.91
N VAL A 578 -12.18 -22.93 8.12
CA VAL A 578 -11.82 -23.81 9.25
C VAL A 578 -10.58 -23.25 9.94
N LYS A 579 -10.61 -23.22 11.25
CA LYS A 579 -9.47 -22.90 12.11
C LYS A 579 -9.26 -24.04 13.09
N TYR A 580 -8.04 -24.56 13.11
CA TYR A 580 -7.64 -25.65 13.99
C TYR A 580 -6.33 -25.29 14.68
N SER A 581 -6.29 -25.46 16.00
CA SER A 581 -5.08 -25.28 16.81
C SER A 581 -5.06 -26.30 17.92
N LYS A 582 -4.02 -27.15 17.92
CA LYS A 582 -3.81 -28.15 18.98
C LYS A 582 -2.33 -28.46 19.13
N GLY A 583 -1.81 -28.21 20.32
CA GLY A 583 -0.40 -28.45 20.61
C GLY A 583 0.50 -27.62 19.65
N PRO A 584 1.50 -28.25 19.01
CA PRO A 584 2.44 -27.53 18.17
C PRO A 584 1.91 -27.19 16.76
N ILE A 585 0.64 -27.42 16.46
CA ILE A 585 0.09 -27.29 15.11
C ILE A 585 -1.06 -26.30 15.10
N THR A 586 -0.97 -25.35 14.15
CA THR A 586 -2.07 -24.45 13.78
C THR A 586 -2.35 -24.57 12.28
N PHE A 587 -3.62 -24.69 11.91
CA PHE A 587 -4.05 -24.76 10.52
C PHE A 587 -5.31 -23.91 10.33
N ASN A 588 -5.24 -22.97 9.41
CA ASN A 588 -6.36 -22.11 9.01
C ASN A 588 -6.54 -22.24 7.50
N ALA A 589 -7.76 -22.47 7.04
CA ALA A 589 -8.07 -22.52 5.62
C ALA A 589 -9.45 -21.94 5.34
N ALA A 590 -9.62 -21.40 4.15
CA ALA A 590 -10.90 -20.89 3.68
C ALA A 590 -11.07 -21.16 2.18
N VAL A 591 -12.30 -21.42 1.78
CA VAL A 591 -12.77 -21.37 0.40
C VAL A 591 -13.72 -20.19 0.27
N PHE A 592 -13.63 -19.45 -0.83
CA PHE A 592 -14.44 -18.26 -1.03
C PHE A 592 -14.90 -18.13 -2.48
N HIS A 593 -16.05 -17.49 -2.63
CA HIS A 593 -16.58 -17.03 -3.91
C HIS A 593 -17.11 -15.61 -3.75
N THR A 594 -16.54 -14.68 -4.52
CA THR A 594 -16.91 -13.27 -4.51
C THR A 594 -17.53 -12.90 -5.85
N GLN A 595 -18.76 -12.43 -5.83
CA GLN A 595 -19.45 -11.88 -6.99
C GLN A 595 -19.33 -10.36 -6.95
N ILE A 596 -18.84 -9.76 -8.03
CA ILE A 596 -18.59 -8.33 -8.13
C ILE A 596 -19.54 -7.75 -9.17
N LYS A 597 -20.24 -6.70 -8.79
CA LYS A 597 -21.13 -5.92 -9.64
C LYS A 597 -20.55 -4.53 -9.83
N ASP A 598 -20.59 -4.05 -11.07
CA ASP A 598 -20.10 -2.74 -11.49
C ASP A 598 -18.63 -2.51 -11.10
N LEU A 599 -17.77 -3.55 -11.32
CA LEU A 599 -16.35 -3.48 -11.02
C LEU A 599 -15.72 -2.26 -11.72
N GLN A 600 -15.14 -1.36 -10.96
CA GLN A 600 -14.46 -0.18 -11.48
C GLN A 600 -13.07 -0.57 -11.99
N VAL A 601 -12.91 -0.64 -13.30
CA VAL A 601 -11.64 -1.00 -13.97
C VAL A 601 -11.04 0.22 -14.62
N THR A 602 -9.78 0.51 -14.31
CA THR A 602 -9.02 1.59 -14.96
C THR A 602 -8.39 1.09 -16.25
N VAL A 603 -8.62 1.82 -17.32
CA VAL A 603 -8.17 1.48 -18.68
C VAL A 603 -7.40 2.65 -19.28
N ASP A 604 -6.37 2.32 -20.04
CA ASP A 604 -5.60 3.26 -20.86
C ASP A 604 -6.38 3.61 -22.13
N ALA A 605 -6.60 4.89 -22.38
CA ALA A 605 -7.33 5.39 -23.55
C ALA A 605 -6.42 5.58 -24.77
N GLY A 606 -5.55 4.62 -25.06
CA GLY A 606 -4.72 4.59 -26.25
C GLY A 606 -3.74 5.76 -26.35
N GLU A 607 -3.71 6.44 -27.50
CA GLU A 607 -2.83 7.58 -27.73
C GLU A 607 -3.25 8.85 -27.01
N CYS A 608 -4.50 8.92 -26.51
CA CYS A 608 -5.01 10.05 -25.76
C CYS A 608 -4.22 10.34 -24.46
N SER A 609 -3.33 9.46 -24.04
CA SER A 609 -2.59 9.55 -22.78
C SER A 609 -3.47 9.81 -21.56
N SER A 610 -4.74 9.40 -21.63
CA SER A 610 -5.75 9.51 -20.59
C SER A 610 -6.04 8.17 -19.96
N ARG A 611 -6.60 8.19 -18.77
CA ARG A 611 -7.09 7.00 -18.06
C ARG A 611 -8.57 7.19 -17.79
N LEU A 612 -9.35 6.15 -18.06
CA LEU A 612 -10.78 6.13 -17.81
C LEU A 612 -11.15 4.96 -16.91
N VAL A 613 -12.13 5.16 -16.06
CA VAL A 613 -12.74 4.11 -15.25
C VAL A 613 -14.01 3.63 -15.93
N PHE A 614 -14.12 2.33 -16.07
CA PHE A 614 -15.31 1.65 -16.60
C PHE A 614 -15.97 0.85 -15.49
N ASN A 615 -17.30 0.90 -15.37
CA ASN A 615 -18.04 -0.09 -14.60
C ASN A 615 -18.24 -1.35 -15.42
N VAL A 616 -17.53 -2.42 -15.05
CA VAL A 616 -17.75 -3.75 -15.64
C VAL A 616 -18.94 -4.41 -14.94
N PRO A 617 -20.04 -4.76 -15.66
CA PRO A 617 -21.28 -5.18 -15.01
C PRO A 617 -21.13 -6.38 -14.09
N LYS A 618 -20.29 -7.34 -14.46
CA LYS A 618 -20.06 -8.56 -13.67
C LYS A 618 -18.60 -9.02 -13.75
N ALA A 619 -18.09 -9.42 -12.59
CA ALA A 619 -16.82 -10.14 -12.45
C ALA A 619 -16.93 -11.06 -11.23
N HIS A 620 -16.06 -12.04 -11.14
CA HIS A 620 -15.97 -12.86 -9.95
C HIS A 620 -14.53 -13.15 -9.56
N THR A 621 -14.35 -13.58 -8.31
CA THR A 621 -13.13 -14.20 -7.82
C THR A 621 -13.49 -15.38 -6.95
N THR A 622 -12.91 -16.55 -7.26
CA THR A 622 -13.11 -17.80 -6.53
C THR A 622 -11.76 -18.36 -6.14
N GLY A 623 -11.63 -18.83 -4.91
CA GLY A 623 -10.34 -19.33 -4.49
C GLY A 623 -10.35 -20.12 -3.21
N VAL A 624 -9.18 -20.67 -2.94
CA VAL A 624 -8.82 -21.33 -1.70
C VAL A 624 -7.55 -20.73 -1.14
N GLU A 625 -7.51 -20.56 0.17
CA GLU A 625 -6.35 -20.10 0.91
C GLU A 625 -6.12 -21.00 2.12
N ALA A 626 -4.86 -21.22 2.45
CA ALA A 626 -4.48 -22.00 3.61
C ALA A 626 -3.22 -21.44 4.27
N GLU A 627 -3.18 -21.50 5.59
CA GLU A 627 -2.05 -21.17 6.43
C GLU A 627 -1.83 -22.30 7.41
N PHE A 628 -0.60 -22.76 7.48
CA PHE A 628 -0.16 -23.83 8.38
C PHE A 628 1.05 -23.35 9.16
N SER A 629 1.07 -23.57 10.46
CA SER A 629 2.26 -23.40 11.29
C SER A 629 2.45 -24.60 12.20
N ALA A 630 3.71 -24.93 12.46
CA ALA A 630 4.06 -26.06 13.32
C ALA A 630 5.38 -25.81 14.05
N HIS A 631 5.44 -26.30 15.29
CA HIS A 631 6.65 -26.36 16.14
C HIS A 631 7.01 -27.84 16.41
N PRO A 632 7.50 -28.59 15.38
CA PRO A 632 7.65 -30.05 15.48
C PRO A 632 8.75 -30.50 16.44
N LEU A 633 9.73 -29.64 16.69
CA LEU A 633 10.87 -29.85 17.59
C LEU A 633 11.10 -28.56 18.39
N PRO A 634 11.69 -28.66 19.61
CA PRO A 634 12.12 -27.47 20.33
C PRO A 634 13.03 -26.59 19.46
N GLY A 635 12.66 -25.31 19.33
CA GLY A 635 13.38 -24.33 18.56
C GLY A 635 13.13 -24.36 17.04
N LEU A 636 12.34 -25.29 16.49
CA LEU A 636 12.01 -25.30 15.06
C LEU A 636 10.59 -24.77 14.83
N ASP A 637 10.49 -23.65 14.17
CA ASP A 637 9.25 -23.01 13.75
C ASP A 637 9.10 -23.12 12.23
N LEU A 638 8.01 -23.68 11.76
CA LEU A 638 7.68 -23.82 10.36
C LEU A 638 6.38 -23.09 10.05
N SER A 639 6.34 -22.31 8.99
CA SER A 639 5.12 -21.71 8.47
C SER A 639 4.99 -21.92 6.97
N LEU A 640 3.77 -22.10 6.51
CA LEU A 640 3.40 -22.24 5.11
C LEU A 640 2.10 -21.48 4.89
N ALA A 641 2.10 -20.54 3.94
CA ALA A 641 0.92 -19.80 3.51
C ALA A 641 0.77 -19.94 2.00
N GLY A 642 -0.43 -20.16 1.51
CA GLY A 642 -0.65 -20.27 0.07
C GLY A 642 -2.08 -19.97 -0.32
N SER A 643 -2.26 -19.51 -1.57
CA SER A 643 -3.57 -19.28 -2.16
C SER A 643 -3.60 -19.64 -3.64
N TYR A 644 -4.73 -20.18 -4.05
CA TYR A 644 -5.10 -20.32 -5.46
C TYR A 644 -6.36 -19.51 -5.71
N VAL A 645 -6.30 -18.59 -6.67
CA VAL A 645 -7.37 -17.63 -6.94
C VAL A 645 -7.63 -17.58 -8.44
N ASP A 646 -8.86 -17.84 -8.83
CA ASP A 646 -9.36 -17.61 -10.18
C ASP A 646 -10.24 -16.37 -10.17
N SER A 647 -9.78 -15.29 -10.85
CA SER A 647 -10.43 -14.00 -10.91
C SER A 647 -10.64 -13.63 -12.37
N GLN A 648 -11.89 -13.39 -12.79
CA GLN A 648 -12.24 -13.19 -14.19
C GLN A 648 -13.36 -12.17 -14.34
N PHE A 649 -13.42 -11.53 -15.53
CA PHE A 649 -14.60 -10.82 -15.99
C PHE A 649 -15.68 -11.83 -16.40
N ASP A 650 -16.94 -11.52 -16.07
CA ASP A 650 -18.15 -12.27 -16.49
C ASP A 650 -19.01 -11.43 -17.45
N SER A 651 -18.37 -10.47 -18.11
CA SER A 651 -19.01 -9.57 -19.04
C SER A 651 -18.04 -9.09 -20.09
N THR A 652 -18.51 -8.99 -21.34
CA THR A 652 -17.78 -8.38 -22.46
C THR A 652 -18.38 -7.01 -22.77
N ILE A 653 -17.56 -5.99 -23.00
CA ILE A 653 -18.02 -4.69 -23.49
C ILE A 653 -18.69 -4.87 -24.87
N ALA A 654 -19.85 -4.22 -25.07
CA ALA A 654 -20.65 -4.40 -26.27
C ALA A 654 -19.95 -3.98 -27.58
N ASN A 655 -19.06 -2.98 -27.52
CA ASN A 655 -18.24 -2.59 -28.67
C ASN A 655 -17.06 -3.55 -28.84
N PRO A 656 -16.93 -4.34 -29.90
CA PRO A 656 -15.89 -5.35 -30.07
C PRO A 656 -14.46 -4.77 -30.13
N ILE A 657 -14.31 -3.58 -30.73
CA ILE A 657 -13.01 -2.88 -30.80
C ILE A 657 -12.59 -2.46 -29.39
N LEU A 658 -13.50 -1.83 -28.64
CA LEU A 658 -13.26 -1.42 -27.28
C LEU A 658 -12.98 -2.64 -26.37
N ALA A 659 -13.72 -3.74 -26.53
CA ALA A 659 -13.49 -4.97 -25.78
C ALA A 659 -12.05 -5.49 -25.99
N THR A 660 -11.58 -5.57 -27.24
CA THR A 660 -10.22 -6.00 -27.55
C THR A 660 -9.16 -5.02 -27.02
N ARG A 661 -9.38 -3.70 -27.18
CA ARG A 661 -8.43 -2.68 -26.71
C ARG A 661 -8.30 -2.67 -25.20
N THR A 662 -9.42 -2.79 -24.48
CA THR A 662 -9.46 -2.77 -23.02
C THR A 662 -9.18 -4.12 -22.37
N GLY A 663 -9.42 -5.23 -23.09
CA GLY A 663 -9.36 -6.59 -22.58
C GLY A 663 -10.50 -6.92 -21.59
N ILE A 664 -11.57 -6.10 -21.54
CA ILE A 664 -12.77 -6.39 -20.75
C ILE A 664 -13.64 -7.35 -21.59
N ILE A 665 -13.28 -8.62 -21.52
CA ILE A 665 -13.88 -9.74 -22.23
C ILE A 665 -14.19 -10.84 -21.22
N ASP A 666 -15.36 -11.44 -21.34
CA ASP A 666 -15.77 -12.60 -20.52
C ASP A 666 -14.74 -13.72 -20.56
N GLY A 667 -14.32 -14.21 -19.39
CA GLY A 667 -13.24 -15.18 -19.19
C GLY A 667 -11.82 -14.60 -19.11
N ASN A 668 -11.60 -13.33 -19.44
CA ASN A 668 -10.30 -12.70 -19.19
C ASN A 668 -10.05 -12.47 -17.70
N ARG A 669 -8.80 -12.69 -17.29
CA ARG A 669 -8.38 -12.56 -15.90
C ARG A 669 -8.38 -11.10 -15.45
N LEU A 670 -8.76 -10.89 -14.19
CA LEU A 670 -8.53 -9.59 -13.55
C LEU A 670 -7.02 -9.30 -13.49
N PRO A 671 -6.60 -8.05 -13.74
CA PRO A 671 -5.20 -7.69 -13.80
C PRO A 671 -4.52 -7.75 -12.43
N THR A 672 -3.20 -7.86 -12.42
CA THR A 672 -2.31 -7.88 -11.24
C THR A 672 -2.44 -9.10 -10.31
N VAL A 673 -3.36 -10.00 -10.57
CA VAL A 673 -3.66 -11.17 -9.74
C VAL A 673 -2.90 -12.41 -10.23
N PRO A 674 -1.97 -12.98 -9.43
CA PRO A 674 -1.42 -14.29 -9.70
C PRO A 674 -2.46 -15.38 -9.36
N ARG A 675 -2.59 -16.40 -10.22
CA ARG A 675 -3.49 -17.54 -9.90
C ARG A 675 -3.01 -18.34 -8.69
N PHE A 676 -1.70 -18.45 -8.53
CA PHE A 676 -1.09 -19.18 -7.42
C PHE A 676 0.01 -18.34 -6.79
N GLN A 677 0.02 -18.29 -5.46
CA GLN A 677 1.12 -17.75 -4.66
C GLN A 677 1.31 -18.60 -3.41
N MET A 678 2.55 -18.69 -2.95
CA MET A 678 2.93 -19.47 -1.78
C MET A 678 4.11 -18.82 -1.09
N ALA A 679 4.12 -18.89 0.24
CA ALA A 679 5.26 -18.54 1.07
C ALA A 679 5.51 -19.67 2.08
N ALA A 680 6.78 -19.98 2.31
CA ALA A 680 7.20 -20.93 3.34
C ALA A 680 8.33 -20.28 4.15
N THR A 681 8.28 -20.43 5.48
CA THR A 681 9.33 -19.94 6.38
C THR A 681 9.73 -21.05 7.33
N ALA A 682 11.02 -21.21 7.56
CA ALA A 682 11.57 -22.11 8.56
C ALA A 682 12.55 -21.33 9.44
N THR A 683 12.33 -21.33 10.73
CA THR A 683 13.23 -20.73 11.73
C THR A 683 13.70 -21.80 12.68
N TYR A 684 15.00 -21.91 12.86
CA TYR A 684 15.57 -22.79 13.89
C TYR A 684 16.34 -21.93 14.89
N THR A 685 15.92 -22.00 16.14
CA THR A 685 16.47 -21.25 17.28
C THR A 685 17.05 -22.23 18.29
N GLN A 686 18.26 -21.96 18.77
CA GLN A 686 18.90 -22.76 19.79
C GLN A 686 19.73 -21.92 20.74
N ARG A 687 19.67 -22.22 22.04
CA ARG A 687 20.59 -21.65 23.01
C ARG A 687 22.01 -22.16 22.79
N PHE A 688 22.95 -21.25 22.62
CA PHE A 688 24.37 -21.57 22.51
C PHE A 688 24.98 -21.86 23.90
N ASN A 689 24.54 -21.07 24.91
CA ASN A 689 24.90 -21.23 26.33
C ASN A 689 23.85 -20.46 27.17
N ASP A 690 24.04 -20.36 28.47
CA ASP A 690 23.13 -19.67 29.38
C ASP A 690 23.01 -18.14 29.11
N ARG A 691 23.84 -17.56 28.22
CA ARG A 691 23.93 -16.12 27.96
C ARG A 691 23.62 -15.71 26.50
N ALA A 692 23.52 -16.69 25.62
CA ALA A 692 23.35 -16.41 24.19
C ALA A 692 22.48 -17.46 23.50
N GLU A 693 21.72 -17.00 22.55
CA GLU A 693 20.88 -17.79 21.66
C GLU A 693 21.22 -17.43 20.21
N TRP A 694 21.18 -18.38 19.30
CA TRP A 694 21.31 -18.14 17.88
C TRP A 694 20.09 -18.67 17.14
N TYR A 695 19.79 -18.07 16.00
CA TYR A 695 18.78 -18.57 15.08
C TYR A 695 19.24 -18.48 13.64
N VAL A 696 18.63 -19.33 12.81
CA VAL A 696 18.68 -19.24 11.34
C VAL A 696 17.25 -19.23 10.84
N ASN A 697 16.94 -18.28 9.98
CA ASN A 697 15.66 -18.19 9.31
C ASN A 697 15.87 -18.30 7.79
N ALA A 698 15.03 -19.10 7.14
CA ALA A 698 14.97 -19.22 5.69
C ALA A 698 13.52 -18.98 5.25
N SER A 699 13.31 -18.11 4.27
CA SER A 699 12.00 -17.89 3.66
C SER A 699 12.06 -18.07 2.15
N TYR A 700 11.02 -18.70 1.62
CA TYR A 700 10.78 -18.90 0.20
C TYR A 700 9.44 -18.31 -0.18
N GLN A 701 9.38 -17.60 -1.30
CA GLN A 701 8.15 -17.08 -1.88
C GLN A 701 8.06 -17.41 -3.35
N HIS A 702 6.90 -17.90 -3.78
CA HIS A 702 6.50 -18.04 -5.17
C HIS A 702 5.35 -17.09 -5.50
N VAL A 703 5.48 -16.32 -6.57
CA VAL A 703 4.42 -15.47 -7.13
C VAL A 703 4.17 -15.90 -8.56
N GLY A 704 2.97 -16.36 -8.86
CA GLY A 704 2.57 -16.81 -10.20
C GLY A 704 2.52 -15.69 -11.23
N SER A 705 2.40 -16.10 -12.51
CA SER A 705 2.30 -15.16 -13.64
C SER A 705 1.02 -14.32 -13.57
N ARG A 706 1.11 -13.07 -14.05
CA ARG A 706 0.01 -12.09 -14.04
C ARG A 706 0.10 -11.14 -15.23
N TYR A 707 -0.89 -10.29 -15.40
CA TYR A 707 -0.90 -9.20 -16.36
C TYR A 707 -1.04 -7.86 -15.64
N THR A 708 -0.47 -6.80 -16.17
CA THR A 708 -0.55 -5.46 -15.57
C THR A 708 -1.91 -4.82 -15.81
N GLN A 709 -2.43 -4.94 -17.03
CA GLN A 709 -3.74 -4.42 -17.43
C GLN A 709 -4.57 -5.53 -18.10
N PRO A 710 -5.90 -5.41 -18.11
CA PRO A 710 -6.75 -6.42 -18.76
C PRO A 710 -6.40 -6.59 -20.24
N GLY A 711 -6.19 -5.48 -20.97
CA GLY A 711 -5.85 -5.49 -22.38
C GLY A 711 -4.53 -6.15 -22.71
N ASP A 712 -3.66 -6.40 -21.74
CA ASP A 712 -2.37 -7.07 -21.97
C ASP A 712 -2.52 -8.57 -22.29
N GLN A 713 -3.73 -9.12 -22.11
CA GLN A 713 -4.04 -10.51 -22.48
C GLN A 713 -4.33 -10.67 -23.98
N GLU A 714 -4.78 -9.59 -24.61
CA GLU A 714 -5.14 -9.60 -26.02
C GLU A 714 -3.90 -9.40 -26.90
N ASN A 715 -3.83 -10.18 -28.00
CA ASN A 715 -2.71 -10.10 -28.95
C ASN A 715 -1.33 -10.21 -28.25
N ASN A 716 -1.15 -11.17 -27.37
CA ASN A 716 0.10 -11.38 -26.62
C ASN A 716 0.89 -12.59 -27.18
N PRO A 717 2.16 -12.44 -27.65
CA PRO A 717 2.97 -11.22 -27.67
C PRO A 717 2.38 -10.09 -28.51
N ARG A 718 2.55 -8.83 -28.02
CA ARG A 718 2.06 -7.64 -28.69
C ARG A 718 3.19 -6.90 -29.39
N THR A 719 2.94 -6.46 -30.64
CA THR A 719 3.82 -5.56 -31.38
C THR A 719 3.34 -4.13 -31.18
N PHE A 720 4.24 -3.30 -30.71
CA PHE A 720 4.07 -1.85 -30.58
C PHE A 720 4.75 -1.18 -31.76
N PHE A 721 3.99 -0.52 -32.63
CA PHE A 721 4.51 0.30 -33.73
C PHE A 721 4.80 1.68 -33.18
N HIS A 722 5.98 2.21 -33.46
CA HIS A 722 6.41 3.51 -32.92
C HIS A 722 6.00 4.67 -33.82
N GLU A 723 6.08 4.49 -35.16
CA GLU A 723 5.59 5.44 -36.19
C GLU A 723 6.15 6.87 -36.04
N LEU A 724 7.36 6.99 -35.52
CA LEU A 724 8.02 8.25 -35.21
C LEU A 724 9.36 8.31 -35.91
N PRO A 725 9.47 8.99 -37.10
CA PRO A 725 10.72 9.11 -37.84
C PRO A 725 11.62 10.15 -37.16
N PHE A 726 12.32 9.73 -36.13
CA PHE A 726 13.22 10.59 -35.34
C PHE A 726 14.55 9.89 -35.08
N ASN A 727 15.66 10.62 -35.14
CA ASN A 727 17.01 10.15 -34.83
C ASN A 727 17.39 8.82 -35.52
N GLY A 728 17.02 8.70 -36.83
CA GLY A 728 17.31 7.50 -37.67
C GLY A 728 16.29 6.38 -37.59
N GLN A 729 15.30 6.46 -36.69
CA GLN A 729 14.24 5.49 -36.58
C GLN A 729 13.34 5.50 -37.83
N PRO A 730 13.08 4.36 -38.48
CA PRO A 730 12.15 4.28 -39.61
C PRO A 730 10.69 4.28 -39.12
N LEU A 731 9.76 4.65 -40.02
CA LEU A 731 8.32 4.71 -39.71
C LEU A 731 7.73 3.36 -39.33
N ASP A 732 8.26 2.24 -39.82
CA ASP A 732 7.82 0.89 -39.54
C ASP A 732 8.54 0.25 -38.32
N ALA A 733 9.32 1.03 -37.60
CA ALA A 733 9.99 0.58 -36.40
C ALA A 733 8.98 0.07 -35.35
N SER A 734 9.26 -1.09 -34.80
CA SER A 734 8.37 -1.75 -33.86
C SER A 734 9.11 -2.56 -32.80
N THR A 735 8.48 -2.75 -31.66
CA THR A 735 8.98 -3.60 -30.56
C THR A 735 7.93 -4.63 -30.19
N THR A 736 8.28 -5.91 -30.23
CA THR A 736 7.38 -7.01 -29.84
C THR A 736 7.69 -7.47 -28.43
N LEU A 737 6.71 -7.48 -27.54
CA LEU A 737 6.86 -7.85 -26.13
C LEU A 737 5.81 -8.87 -25.68
N ASN A 738 6.24 -9.80 -24.83
CA ASN A 738 5.32 -10.62 -24.05
C ASN A 738 4.90 -9.83 -22.81
N LEU A 739 3.62 -9.50 -22.71
CA LEU A 739 3.03 -8.69 -21.65
C LEU A 739 2.57 -9.52 -20.45
N LYS A 740 2.60 -10.85 -20.57
CA LYS A 740 2.41 -11.74 -19.45
C LYS A 740 3.66 -11.66 -18.55
N LEU A 741 3.54 -11.00 -17.42
CA LEU A 741 4.60 -10.96 -16.42
C LEU A 741 4.89 -12.38 -15.95
N PRO A 742 6.15 -12.85 -16.03
CA PRO A 742 6.50 -14.20 -15.60
C PRO A 742 6.28 -14.43 -14.12
N ALA A 743 6.11 -15.67 -13.73
CA ALA A 743 6.24 -16.07 -12.32
C ALA A 743 7.69 -15.87 -11.86
N TYR A 744 7.87 -15.66 -10.56
CA TYR A 744 9.20 -15.54 -9.95
C TYR A 744 9.24 -16.15 -8.56
N ASP A 745 10.44 -16.48 -8.13
CA ASP A 745 10.75 -17.12 -6.86
C ASP A 745 11.77 -16.28 -6.09
N LEU A 746 11.51 -16.00 -4.81
CA LEU A 746 12.45 -15.29 -3.94
C LEU A 746 12.82 -16.18 -2.76
N VAL A 747 14.12 -16.23 -2.47
CA VAL A 747 14.67 -16.89 -1.27
C VAL A 747 15.41 -15.85 -0.45
N ASN A 748 15.07 -15.77 0.85
CA ASN A 748 15.78 -14.92 1.80
C ASN A 748 16.34 -15.78 2.95
N LEU A 749 17.50 -15.40 3.44
CA LEU A 749 18.14 -16.06 4.56
C LEU A 749 18.55 -15.01 5.60
N SER A 750 18.40 -15.34 6.88
CA SER A 750 18.98 -14.57 7.97
C SER A 750 19.51 -15.48 9.07
N ALA A 751 20.55 -15.00 9.76
CA ALA A 751 21.09 -15.65 10.94
C ALA A 751 21.35 -14.60 12.01
N GLY A 752 20.85 -14.85 13.21
CA GLY A 752 20.96 -13.95 14.35
C GLY A 752 21.65 -14.59 15.54
N LEU A 753 22.30 -13.74 16.32
CA LEU A 753 22.89 -14.06 17.61
C LEU A 753 22.38 -13.05 18.64
N SER A 754 21.57 -13.52 19.59
CA SER A 754 20.94 -12.74 20.64
C SER A 754 21.60 -13.03 21.99
N PHE A 755 21.88 -12.00 22.78
CA PHE A 755 22.49 -12.08 24.09
C PHE A 755 21.52 -11.65 25.20
N ASP A 756 21.61 -12.26 26.38
CA ASP A 756 20.77 -11.93 27.54
C ASP A 756 20.92 -10.47 28.01
N ASN A 757 22.01 -9.80 27.63
CA ASN A 757 22.16 -8.35 27.90
C ASN A 757 21.32 -7.47 26.96
N GLY A 758 20.48 -8.05 26.09
CA GLY A 758 19.63 -7.35 25.12
C GLY A 758 20.33 -6.93 23.82
N MET A 759 21.57 -7.38 23.57
CA MET A 759 22.24 -7.15 22.27
C MET A 759 21.86 -8.28 21.31
N GLU A 760 21.60 -7.92 20.05
CA GLU A 760 21.36 -8.84 18.95
C GLU A 760 22.14 -8.41 17.72
N VAL A 761 22.70 -9.36 16.99
CA VAL A 761 23.38 -9.15 15.70
C VAL A 761 22.77 -10.11 14.69
N VAL A 762 22.28 -9.57 13.57
CA VAL A 762 21.64 -10.34 12.50
C VAL A 762 22.36 -10.08 11.18
N ALA A 763 22.84 -11.13 10.54
CA ALA A 763 23.29 -11.08 9.15
C ALA A 763 22.18 -11.63 8.25
N TYR A 764 21.97 -11.02 7.08
CA TYR A 764 20.91 -11.43 6.18
C TYR A 764 21.27 -11.29 4.70
N VAL A 765 20.57 -12.06 3.88
CA VAL A 765 20.58 -11.97 2.42
C VAL A 765 19.14 -12.02 1.95
N ASN A 766 18.68 -10.96 1.34
CA ASN A 766 17.38 -10.92 0.63
C ASN A 766 17.61 -11.17 -0.86
N ASN A 767 16.67 -11.89 -1.51
CA ASN A 767 16.77 -12.27 -2.92
C ASN A 767 18.11 -12.99 -3.22
N LEU A 768 18.34 -14.13 -2.56
CA LEU A 768 19.61 -14.87 -2.58
C LEU A 768 20.12 -15.16 -4.01
N PHE A 769 19.22 -15.42 -4.96
CA PHE A 769 19.56 -15.81 -6.33
C PHE A 769 19.61 -14.64 -7.31
N ASP A 770 19.46 -13.40 -6.83
CA ASP A 770 19.43 -12.17 -7.64
C ASP A 770 18.38 -12.19 -8.76
N GLU A 771 17.19 -12.71 -8.45
CA GLU A 771 16.06 -12.63 -9.36
C GLU A 771 15.74 -11.17 -9.71
N ASN A 772 15.39 -10.93 -10.98
CA ASN A 772 14.95 -9.62 -11.48
C ASN A 772 13.46 -9.66 -11.84
N PRO A 773 12.54 -9.71 -10.83
CA PRO A 773 11.13 -9.87 -11.09
C PRO A 773 10.55 -8.63 -11.78
N LYS A 774 9.82 -8.86 -12.86
CA LYS A 774 9.03 -7.83 -13.53
C LYS A 774 7.74 -7.63 -12.73
N LEU A 775 7.60 -6.48 -12.08
CA LEU A 775 6.48 -6.19 -11.16
C LEU A 775 5.28 -5.60 -11.88
N SER A 776 5.51 -4.72 -12.87
CA SER A 776 4.49 -4.14 -13.72
C SER A 776 5.07 -3.73 -15.07
N PHE A 777 4.22 -3.68 -16.09
CA PHE A 777 4.55 -3.13 -17.39
C PHE A 777 4.21 -1.64 -17.42
N ASP A 778 5.16 -0.82 -17.85
CA ASP A 778 5.04 0.63 -18.01
C ASP A 778 5.11 1.00 -19.49
N ARG A 779 4.14 1.81 -19.95
CA ARG A 779 4.09 2.31 -21.32
C ARG A 779 3.60 3.75 -21.36
N GLU A 780 4.18 4.52 -22.24
CA GLU A 780 3.73 5.88 -22.50
C GLU A 780 3.30 6.02 -23.95
N ARG A 781 2.16 6.69 -24.16
CA ARG A 781 1.56 6.97 -25.45
C ARG A 781 1.46 5.72 -26.33
N ASN A 782 0.83 4.67 -25.79
CA ASN A 782 0.68 3.35 -26.44
C ASN A 782 2.00 2.75 -26.95
N GLY A 783 3.14 3.06 -26.33
CA GLY A 783 4.46 2.58 -26.70
C GLY A 783 5.21 3.42 -27.72
N ARG A 784 4.62 4.52 -28.20
CA ARG A 784 5.29 5.45 -29.13
C ARG A 784 6.40 6.25 -28.44
N ALA A 785 6.23 6.57 -27.15
CA ALA A 785 7.21 7.31 -26.37
C ALA A 785 8.19 6.41 -25.61
N ARG A 786 7.66 5.44 -24.85
CA ARG A 786 8.46 4.59 -23.97
C ARG A 786 7.77 3.25 -23.68
N LEU A 787 8.58 2.19 -23.55
CA LEU A 787 8.18 0.86 -23.05
C LEU A 787 9.19 0.39 -22.00
N GLY A 788 8.71 -0.17 -20.89
CA GLY A 788 9.56 -0.68 -19.82
C GLY A 788 8.81 -1.53 -18.81
N PHE A 789 9.52 -1.93 -17.76
CA PHE A 789 8.98 -2.68 -16.65
C PHE A 789 9.48 -2.06 -15.34
N ASN A 790 8.63 -1.97 -14.33
CA ASN A 790 9.12 -1.81 -12.97
C ASN A 790 9.66 -3.16 -12.49
N VAL A 791 10.82 -3.14 -11.86
CA VAL A 791 11.54 -4.34 -11.43
C VAL A 791 11.74 -4.37 -9.92
N GLY A 792 11.89 -5.57 -9.38
CA GLY A 792 12.15 -5.77 -7.96
C GLY A 792 13.57 -5.40 -7.54
N GLN A 793 13.77 -5.30 -6.22
CA GLN A 793 15.08 -5.03 -5.64
C GLN A 793 16.02 -6.23 -5.87
N PRO A 794 17.27 -5.99 -6.31
CA PRO A 794 18.30 -7.01 -6.45
C PRO A 794 18.66 -7.69 -5.13
N ARG A 795 19.52 -8.72 -5.21
CA ARG A 795 20.10 -9.32 -4.00
C ARG A 795 20.69 -8.24 -3.11
N THR A 796 20.32 -8.31 -1.81
CA THR A 796 20.77 -7.36 -0.81
C THR A 796 21.34 -8.12 0.36
N ILE A 797 22.60 -7.80 0.72
CA ILE A 797 23.32 -8.42 1.83
C ILE A 797 23.53 -7.36 2.91
N GLY A 798 23.23 -7.69 4.16
CA GLY A 798 23.36 -6.71 5.22
C GLY A 798 23.54 -7.30 6.62
N VAL A 799 23.81 -6.39 7.55
CA VAL A 799 23.93 -6.68 8.98
C VAL A 799 23.09 -5.66 9.76
N THR A 800 22.33 -6.16 10.72
CA THR A 800 21.56 -5.36 11.69
C THR A 800 22.09 -5.63 13.08
N VAL A 801 22.32 -4.58 13.86
CA VAL A 801 22.67 -4.66 15.28
C VAL A 801 21.56 -3.97 16.08
N ARG A 802 21.04 -4.67 17.07
CA ARG A 802 20.03 -4.16 18.00
C ARG A 802 20.53 -4.19 19.42
N LYS A 803 20.13 -3.19 20.19
CA LYS A 803 20.38 -3.15 21.64
C LYS A 803 19.09 -2.77 22.36
N LYS A 804 18.51 -3.74 23.06
CA LYS A 804 17.37 -3.52 23.97
C LYS A 804 17.90 -3.16 25.36
N PHE A 805 17.20 -2.29 26.08
CA PHE A 805 17.54 -1.87 27.42
C PHE A 805 16.26 -1.61 28.24
N GLY A 806 16.33 -1.77 29.56
CA GLY A 806 15.17 -1.74 30.43
C GLY A 806 14.31 -3.01 30.28
N GLY A 807 13.15 -3.06 30.94
CA GLY A 807 12.23 -4.20 30.82
C GLY A 807 12.57 -5.36 31.77
N GLY A 808 13.12 -5.02 32.94
CA GLY A 808 13.31 -5.96 34.05
C GLY A 808 12.09 -5.96 34.99
#